data_251bbff9197bec620309d15029890398
#
_entry.id   251bbff9197bec620309d15029890398
#
_cell.length_a   1.000
_cell.length_b   1.000
_cell.length_c   1.000
_cell.angle_alpha   90.00
_cell.angle_beta   90.00
_cell.angle_gamma   90.00
#
_symmetry.space_group_name_H-M   'P 1'
#
loop_
_entity.id
_entity.type
_entity.pdbx_description
1 polymer ?
#
loop_
_entity_poly.entity_id
_entity_poly.type
_entity_poly.pdbx_seq_one_letter_code
_entity_poly.pdbx_strand_id
1 'polypeptide(L)'
;MTKRRMKSMDGNTAAAYASYAFTDVAAIYPITPSSDMAQHIDEWAATGKKNIFGETVQVVEMQSEGGASGAVHGSLQAGALTSTYTSSQGLMLMIPNMFKIAGELLPGVFHVASRLVASNGLGIFCDHSDVMTIRTTGFAMLSSASVQQAMDMAAVAHLSAIKGRVPFLHFFDGFRTSHEIQKIEVLEYDELAQLVDKDAINAFRRSAMNPDHPSVRGTVQNADIHFQQREVINKYWKELPDVVESYMGEINKLTGRDYHLFNYYGAPDAERMIVAIGSMTQTIEEVVDALNAKGEKVGLLTVHLYRPFSLEHFFKYIPKTVKVITALDRVKEINAQAEPLYMDVKTAFYGREHQPVVVGGRIGVGGKDIRPYHIYQVFENMKAACPKDHFTVGIIDDMYDSNLPAVDEIAIDHAGTTACKFWGLGSDGTVGANKSAVKIIGDNTDKYAQAYFAYDSKKSGGVTVSHLRFGDTPIRSTYLIDKADFISCSQQSYVSKYDVLAGLKDGGTFLLNTMWDDAALEHNLPAEMKRYLAQHHIRFYTIDAVDIARNLGLGNRTNMIMQSAFFKLADIIPIQDAVKYLKDSIAVTYGKKGDDVVAMNCAAVDQGITGLHEVAVPASWADAVDAPAAETREVPDYIRNFLEPVNRMEGDNIPVSGLLPVQDGAYPTGTSAYEKRGVAIRVPHWDAEKCIQCNQCSFVCPHGCIRPILTTPEETAAAPEGYVTKPANGAKEYQFRIAISPNDCTGCGNCVNVCPAKEKALDMRLLEQEQDEAARWDYVAALPEKKNPFNKLTVKGSQFEKPLFEFSGACAGCGETPYIKLVTQLFGDRMMIANSAGCAHAVSYTHLRAHETDS
;
A
#
# COMPACT_ATOMS: atom_id res chain seq x y z
N MET A 1 28.60 -17.39 -19.00
CA MET A 1 28.44 -16.27 -18.05
C MET A 1 28.42 -16.84 -16.64
N THR A 2 29.14 -16.25 -15.71
CA THR A 2 29.07 -16.62 -14.28
C THR A 2 27.63 -16.36 -13.79
N LYS A 3 27.04 -17.30 -13.04
CA LYS A 3 25.68 -17.13 -12.48
C LYS A 3 25.67 -15.86 -11.61
N ARG A 4 24.85 -14.87 -11.95
CA ARG A 4 24.73 -13.62 -11.20
C ARG A 4 24.12 -13.87 -9.82
N ARG A 5 24.45 -13.02 -8.87
CA ARG A 5 23.88 -13.03 -7.53
C ARG A 5 22.40 -12.64 -7.61
N MET A 6 21.55 -13.56 -7.17
CA MET A 6 20.11 -13.32 -7.02
C MET A 6 19.80 -12.87 -5.59
N LYS A 7 18.84 -11.97 -5.43
CA LYS A 7 18.36 -11.55 -4.13
C LYS A 7 16.90 -11.11 -4.17
N SER A 8 16.16 -11.46 -3.14
CA SER A 8 14.78 -11.01 -2.97
C SER A 8 14.74 -9.64 -2.31
N MET A 9 14.18 -8.64 -3.01
CA MET A 9 14.05 -7.26 -2.52
C MET A 9 12.87 -6.56 -3.17
N ASP A 10 12.46 -5.45 -2.61
CA ASP A 10 11.43 -4.58 -3.19
C ASP A 10 12.03 -3.51 -4.12
N GLY A 11 11.12 -2.79 -4.84
CA GLY A 11 11.53 -1.79 -5.81
C GLY A 11 12.24 -0.59 -5.19
N ASN A 12 11.85 -0.16 -3.99
CA ASN A 12 12.54 0.91 -3.28
C ASN A 12 13.99 0.50 -2.93
N THR A 13 14.17 -0.71 -2.41
CA THR A 13 15.50 -1.26 -2.11
C THR A 13 16.35 -1.38 -3.37
N ALA A 14 15.76 -1.85 -4.48
CA ALA A 14 16.44 -2.03 -5.75
C ALA A 14 16.93 -0.69 -6.35
N ALA A 15 16.05 0.31 -6.40
CA ALA A 15 16.37 1.65 -6.88
C ALA A 15 17.38 2.35 -5.98
N ALA A 16 17.21 2.29 -4.66
CA ALA A 16 18.15 2.87 -3.70
C ALA A 16 19.53 2.24 -3.81
N TYR A 17 19.63 0.91 -3.99
CA TYR A 17 20.90 0.20 -4.13
C TYR A 17 21.70 0.70 -5.33
N ALA A 18 21.06 0.80 -6.50
CA ALA A 18 21.72 1.31 -7.70
C ALA A 18 22.03 2.81 -7.59
N SER A 19 21.12 3.61 -7.03
CA SER A 19 21.32 5.05 -6.81
C SER A 19 22.48 5.35 -5.88
N TYR A 20 22.61 4.59 -4.77
CA TYR A 20 23.73 4.76 -3.82
C TYR A 20 25.09 4.66 -4.48
N ALA A 21 25.23 3.79 -5.50
CA ALA A 21 26.49 3.59 -6.22
C ALA A 21 27.03 4.89 -6.85
N PHE A 22 26.15 5.76 -7.33
CA PHE A 22 26.53 6.97 -8.09
C PHE A 22 26.39 8.28 -7.30
N THR A 23 25.92 8.23 -6.06
CA THR A 23 25.54 9.41 -5.27
C THR A 23 26.67 9.84 -4.36
N ASP A 24 27.05 11.13 -4.42
CA ASP A 24 27.95 11.78 -3.45
C ASP A 24 27.11 12.34 -2.28
N VAL A 25 25.98 13.00 -2.60
CA VAL A 25 25.08 13.63 -1.63
C VAL A 25 23.64 13.18 -1.87
N ALA A 26 22.95 12.80 -0.82
CA ALA A 26 21.51 12.56 -0.83
C ALA A 26 20.79 13.62 0.01
N ALA A 27 20.00 14.47 -0.61
CA ALA A 27 19.17 15.44 0.12
C ALA A 27 17.73 14.88 0.18
N ILE A 28 17.25 14.62 1.39
CA ILE A 28 16.04 13.84 1.61
C ILE A 28 14.99 14.59 2.44
N TYR A 29 13.74 14.29 2.18
CA TYR A 29 12.59 14.50 3.06
C TYR A 29 11.60 13.37 2.78
N PRO A 30 11.57 12.32 3.63
CA PRO A 30 10.84 11.09 3.34
C PRO A 30 9.33 11.28 3.20
N ILE A 31 8.76 10.71 2.14
CA ILE A 31 7.32 10.68 1.88
C ILE A 31 6.91 9.31 1.34
N THR A 32 5.80 8.74 1.86
CA THR A 32 5.24 7.46 1.38
C THR A 32 4.75 7.59 -0.07
N PRO A 33 5.03 6.63 -0.97
CA PRO A 33 5.69 5.34 -0.78
C PRO A 33 7.20 5.30 -1.06
N SER A 34 7.87 6.44 -1.20
CA SER A 34 9.32 6.51 -1.48
C SER A 34 10.21 6.54 -0.23
N SER A 35 9.61 6.58 0.97
CA SER A 35 10.34 6.73 2.24
C SER A 35 11.44 5.69 2.44
N ASP A 36 11.18 4.42 2.05
CA ASP A 36 12.12 3.33 2.26
C ASP A 36 13.41 3.51 1.43
N MET A 37 13.35 4.20 0.27
CA MET A 37 14.57 4.54 -0.48
C MET A 37 15.48 5.45 0.35
N ALA A 38 14.93 6.54 0.88
CA ALA A 38 15.66 7.49 1.69
C ALA A 38 16.22 6.84 2.97
N GLN A 39 15.41 6.01 3.64
CA GLN A 39 15.82 5.25 4.82
C GLN A 39 17.01 4.32 4.52
N HIS A 40 16.97 3.56 3.42
CA HIS A 40 18.08 2.68 3.05
C HIS A 40 19.37 3.46 2.78
N ILE A 41 19.26 4.60 2.09
CA ILE A 41 20.44 5.45 1.85
C ILE A 41 21.06 5.90 3.17
N ASP A 42 20.25 6.35 4.12
CA ASP A 42 20.70 6.80 5.45
C ASP A 42 21.32 5.65 6.25
N GLU A 43 20.65 4.50 6.33
CA GLU A 43 21.16 3.30 7.01
C GLU A 43 22.52 2.84 6.43
N TRP A 44 22.66 2.82 5.10
CA TRP A 44 23.91 2.42 4.47
C TRP A 44 25.01 3.45 4.67
N ALA A 45 24.70 4.72 4.62
CA ALA A 45 25.65 5.79 4.93
C ALA A 45 26.11 5.71 6.39
N ALA A 46 25.17 5.55 7.34
CA ALA A 46 25.49 5.41 8.76
C ALA A 46 26.37 4.19 9.07
N THR A 47 26.26 3.12 8.29
CA THR A 47 27.10 1.91 8.42
C THR A 47 28.42 1.99 7.63
N GLY A 48 28.70 3.11 6.95
CA GLY A 48 29.94 3.36 6.25
C GLY A 48 30.07 2.66 4.89
N LYS A 49 28.95 2.21 4.28
CA LYS A 49 28.94 1.64 2.93
C LYS A 49 29.55 2.64 1.94
N LYS A 50 30.37 2.16 1.02
CA LYS A 50 31.03 3.00 0.01
C LYS A 50 30.25 2.98 -1.31
N ASN A 51 30.22 4.14 -1.99
CA ASN A 51 29.79 4.26 -3.36
C ASN A 51 30.90 3.80 -4.33
N ILE A 52 30.67 3.87 -5.63
CA ILE A 52 31.68 3.45 -6.62
C ILE A 52 32.90 4.36 -6.69
N PHE A 53 32.85 5.53 -6.06
CA PHE A 53 33.98 6.48 -5.96
C PHE A 53 34.81 6.25 -4.69
N GLY A 54 34.43 5.28 -3.84
CA GLY A 54 35.14 4.97 -2.60
C GLY A 54 34.74 5.87 -1.43
N GLU A 55 33.68 6.68 -1.58
CA GLU A 55 33.21 7.61 -0.55
C GLU A 55 31.89 7.12 0.09
N THR A 56 31.64 7.54 1.32
CA THR A 56 30.34 7.35 1.96
C THR A 56 29.41 8.47 1.55
N VAL A 57 28.17 8.14 1.16
CA VAL A 57 27.17 9.14 0.76
C VAL A 57 26.90 10.10 1.93
N GLN A 58 26.94 11.40 1.68
CA GLN A 58 26.52 12.40 2.65
C GLN A 58 25.02 12.56 2.58
N VAL A 59 24.32 12.17 3.65
CA VAL A 59 22.86 12.32 3.76
C VAL A 59 22.52 13.61 4.47
N VAL A 60 21.61 14.39 3.90
CA VAL A 60 21.10 15.64 4.47
C VAL A 60 19.59 15.58 4.51
N GLU A 61 19.01 15.45 5.69
CA GLU A 61 17.57 15.52 5.89
C GLU A 61 17.14 16.97 6.04
N MET A 62 16.17 17.37 5.23
CA MET A 62 15.67 18.74 5.18
C MET A 62 14.30 18.84 5.88
N GLN A 63 13.77 20.06 5.99
CA GLN A 63 12.49 20.33 6.64
C GLN A 63 11.28 20.27 5.68
N SER A 64 11.53 20.12 4.37
CA SER A 64 10.51 19.97 3.34
C SER A 64 11.14 19.49 2.03
N GLU A 65 10.31 18.98 1.12
CA GLU A 65 10.75 18.58 -0.22
C GLU A 65 11.30 19.78 -1.02
N GLY A 66 10.69 20.95 -0.87
CA GLY A 66 11.22 22.20 -1.47
C GLY A 66 12.63 22.53 -0.97
N GLY A 67 12.88 22.32 0.34
CA GLY A 67 14.21 22.43 0.95
C GLY A 67 15.18 21.38 0.42
N ALA A 68 14.72 20.12 0.31
CA ALA A 68 15.52 19.02 -0.24
C ALA A 68 15.96 19.32 -1.69
N SER A 69 15.05 19.75 -2.56
CA SER A 69 15.39 20.11 -3.95
C SER A 69 16.31 21.34 -4.03
N GLY A 70 16.19 22.29 -3.11
CA GLY A 70 17.12 23.42 -2.97
C GLY A 70 18.52 22.94 -2.60
N ALA A 71 18.65 22.01 -1.67
CA ALA A 71 19.91 21.37 -1.29
C ALA A 71 20.50 20.57 -2.47
N VAL A 72 19.68 19.82 -3.23
CA VAL A 72 20.09 19.13 -4.46
C VAL A 72 20.69 20.13 -5.45
N HIS A 73 20.01 21.26 -5.71
CA HIS A 73 20.49 22.28 -6.63
C HIS A 73 21.85 22.84 -6.18
N GLY A 74 21.95 23.25 -4.92
CA GLY A 74 23.21 23.79 -4.37
C GLY A 74 24.37 22.78 -4.40
N SER A 75 24.12 21.54 -4.05
CA SER A 75 25.09 20.45 -4.07
C SER A 75 25.61 20.16 -5.49
N LEU A 76 24.69 20.08 -6.48
CA LEU A 76 25.07 19.93 -7.88
C LEU A 76 25.89 21.12 -8.39
N GLN A 77 25.58 22.34 -7.97
CA GLN A 77 26.38 23.54 -8.27
C GLN A 77 27.80 23.47 -7.70
N ALA A 78 27.95 22.82 -6.55
CA ALA A 78 29.24 22.54 -5.94
C ALA A 78 30.01 21.34 -6.57
N GLY A 79 29.43 20.67 -7.58
CA GLY A 79 30.07 19.58 -8.32
C GLY A 79 29.90 18.21 -7.69
N ALA A 80 29.01 18.03 -6.73
CA ALA A 80 28.66 16.75 -6.15
C ALA A 80 27.48 16.09 -6.90
N LEU A 81 27.62 14.82 -7.27
CA LEU A 81 26.51 14.04 -7.86
C LEU A 81 25.44 13.83 -6.78
N THR A 82 24.24 14.31 -7.03
CA THR A 82 23.22 14.43 -5.98
C THR A 82 21.93 13.78 -6.39
N SER A 83 21.32 13.04 -5.44
CA SER A 83 20.04 12.37 -5.61
C SER A 83 19.04 12.81 -4.55
N THR A 84 17.75 12.62 -4.86
CA THR A 84 16.65 12.74 -3.90
C THR A 84 15.55 11.71 -4.21
N TYR A 85 14.69 11.45 -3.21
CA TYR A 85 13.66 10.42 -3.25
C TYR A 85 12.35 11.04 -2.78
N THR A 86 11.30 10.97 -3.61
CA THR A 86 10.06 11.70 -3.34
C THR A 86 8.83 11.06 -4.02
N SER A 87 7.66 11.65 -3.79
CA SER A 87 6.37 11.22 -4.35
C SER A 87 5.35 12.38 -4.30
N SER A 88 4.31 12.34 -5.12
CA SER A 88 3.08 13.13 -4.98
C SER A 88 3.33 14.63 -4.74
N GLN A 89 2.71 15.19 -3.69
CA GLN A 89 2.86 16.62 -3.32
C GLN A 89 4.32 17.01 -3.09
N GLY A 90 5.14 16.09 -2.59
CA GLY A 90 6.57 16.36 -2.41
C GLY A 90 7.27 16.67 -3.74
N LEU A 91 6.96 15.89 -4.78
CA LEU A 91 7.47 16.17 -6.12
C LEU A 91 6.97 17.52 -6.66
N MET A 92 5.70 17.89 -6.37
CA MET A 92 5.15 19.20 -6.76
C MET A 92 5.90 20.36 -6.12
N LEU A 93 6.30 20.23 -4.84
CA LEU A 93 7.07 21.26 -4.11
C LEU A 93 8.49 21.43 -4.67
N MET A 94 8.99 20.46 -5.43
CA MET A 94 10.32 20.52 -6.05
C MET A 94 10.34 21.24 -7.41
N ILE A 95 9.19 21.47 -8.05
CA ILE A 95 9.06 21.97 -9.43
C ILE A 95 9.91 23.23 -9.70
N PRO A 96 9.91 24.29 -8.88
CA PRO A 96 10.71 25.48 -9.15
C PRO A 96 12.22 25.19 -9.27
N ASN A 97 12.74 24.32 -8.41
CA ASN A 97 14.14 23.92 -8.45
C ASN A 97 14.42 22.97 -9.62
N MET A 98 13.47 22.11 -10.01
CA MET A 98 13.60 21.23 -11.16
C MET A 98 13.83 22.04 -12.46
N PHE A 99 13.06 23.11 -12.68
CA PHE A 99 13.29 24.01 -13.83
C PHE A 99 14.72 24.60 -13.83
N LYS A 100 15.24 24.96 -12.65
CA LYS A 100 16.60 25.49 -12.54
C LYS A 100 17.66 24.43 -12.82
N ILE A 101 17.54 23.27 -12.21
CA ILE A 101 18.46 22.14 -12.38
C ILE A 101 18.54 21.75 -13.85
N ALA A 102 17.39 21.64 -14.54
CA ALA A 102 17.32 21.31 -15.96
C ALA A 102 17.89 22.43 -16.85
N GLY A 103 17.52 23.68 -16.59
CA GLY A 103 18.01 24.84 -17.34
C GLY A 103 19.52 25.09 -17.21
N GLU A 104 20.11 24.66 -16.12
CA GLU A 104 21.54 24.78 -15.84
C GLU A 104 22.35 23.52 -16.21
N LEU A 105 21.70 22.52 -16.83
CA LEU A 105 22.30 21.27 -17.33
C LEU A 105 23.06 20.49 -16.22
N LEU A 106 22.44 20.35 -15.07
CA LEU A 106 23.01 19.69 -13.90
C LEU A 106 22.53 18.22 -13.82
N PRO A 107 23.44 17.24 -13.66
CA PRO A 107 23.14 15.81 -13.75
C PRO A 107 22.54 15.22 -12.45
N GLY A 108 21.48 15.85 -11.91
CA GLY A 108 20.76 15.33 -10.73
C GLY A 108 19.82 14.20 -11.09
N VAL A 109 19.63 13.24 -10.21
CA VAL A 109 18.68 12.15 -10.40
C VAL A 109 17.66 12.13 -9.25
N PHE A 110 16.39 12.22 -9.61
CA PHE A 110 15.25 12.14 -8.69
C PHE A 110 14.60 10.76 -8.87
N HIS A 111 14.52 9.99 -7.80
CA HIS A 111 13.82 8.71 -7.80
C HIS A 111 12.43 8.88 -7.21
N VAL A 112 11.42 8.42 -7.92
CA VAL A 112 10.02 8.65 -7.58
C VAL A 112 9.25 7.33 -7.58
N ALA A 113 8.74 6.94 -6.42
CA ALA A 113 7.68 5.96 -6.34
C ALA A 113 6.36 6.71 -6.56
N SER A 114 5.81 6.64 -7.78
CA SER A 114 4.68 7.50 -8.18
C SER A 114 3.45 7.29 -7.31
N ARG A 115 2.80 8.39 -6.97
CA ARG A 115 1.63 8.42 -6.10
C ARG A 115 0.66 9.49 -6.56
N LEU A 116 -0.64 9.20 -6.46
CA LEU A 116 -1.68 10.19 -6.75
C LEU A 116 -1.44 11.52 -6.02
N VAL A 117 -1.79 12.62 -6.66
CA VAL A 117 -1.79 13.95 -6.05
C VAL A 117 -3.14 14.16 -5.36
N ALA A 118 -3.12 14.56 -4.08
CA ALA A 118 -4.34 14.79 -3.32
C ALA A 118 -5.21 15.88 -3.97
N SER A 119 -6.51 15.63 -4.04
CA SER A 119 -7.53 16.54 -4.54
C SER A 119 -8.63 16.72 -3.48
N ASN A 120 -9.85 16.26 -3.73
CA ASN A 120 -10.93 16.19 -2.74
C ASN A 120 -10.77 15.05 -1.72
N GLY A 121 -9.76 14.20 -1.87
CA GLY A 121 -9.38 13.15 -0.94
C GLY A 121 -7.87 12.91 -0.95
N LEU A 122 -7.34 12.41 0.16
CA LEU A 122 -5.96 11.98 0.28
C LEU A 122 -5.86 10.49 0.01
N GLY A 123 -4.93 10.08 -0.83
CA GLY A 123 -4.55 8.69 -1.03
C GLY A 123 -3.05 8.53 -1.06
N ILE A 124 -2.57 7.31 -0.79
CA ILE A 124 -1.13 6.98 -0.82
C ILE A 124 -0.77 6.05 -1.97
N PHE A 125 -1.80 5.60 -2.72
CA PHE A 125 -1.64 4.60 -3.78
C PHE A 125 -1.24 5.23 -5.10
N CYS A 126 -0.78 4.39 -6.03
CA CYS A 126 -0.20 4.81 -7.28
C CYS A 126 -1.22 5.37 -8.27
N ASP A 127 -0.88 6.48 -8.88
CA ASP A 127 -1.14 6.79 -10.27
C ASP A 127 -0.01 7.70 -10.78
N HIS A 128 -0.08 8.15 -12.03
CA HIS A 128 0.97 8.96 -12.63
C HIS A 128 0.68 10.46 -12.61
N SER A 129 -0.26 10.92 -11.78
CA SER A 129 -0.60 12.36 -11.72
C SER A 129 0.57 13.23 -11.28
N ASP A 130 1.40 12.75 -10.36
CA ASP A 130 2.60 13.45 -9.91
C ASP A 130 3.67 13.56 -11.02
N VAL A 131 4.07 12.44 -11.60
CA VAL A 131 5.12 12.42 -12.63
C VAL A 131 4.66 13.09 -13.92
N MET A 132 3.39 12.98 -14.30
CA MET A 132 2.89 13.67 -15.49
C MET A 132 2.80 15.19 -15.32
N THR A 133 2.58 15.67 -14.11
CA THR A 133 2.57 17.11 -13.82
C THR A 133 3.94 17.76 -14.09
N ILE A 134 5.04 17.06 -13.81
CA ILE A 134 6.39 17.61 -13.95
C ILE A 134 7.00 17.45 -15.35
N ARG A 135 6.30 16.83 -16.30
CA ARG A 135 6.81 16.52 -17.66
C ARG A 135 7.31 17.72 -18.44
N THR A 136 6.98 18.93 -18.01
CA THR A 136 7.39 20.20 -18.65
C THR A 136 8.64 20.83 -18.02
N THR A 137 9.18 20.25 -16.94
CA THR A 137 10.31 20.86 -16.18
C THR A 137 11.65 20.77 -16.91
N GLY A 138 11.75 19.89 -17.94
CA GLY A 138 13.01 19.61 -18.63
C GLY A 138 13.81 18.43 -18.04
N PHE A 139 13.27 17.74 -17.05
CA PHE A 139 13.83 16.45 -16.61
C PHE A 139 13.55 15.36 -17.65
N ALA A 140 14.56 14.53 -17.93
CA ALA A 140 14.32 13.28 -18.64
C ALA A 140 13.48 12.35 -17.75
N MET A 141 12.51 11.66 -18.34
CA MET A 141 11.59 10.81 -17.57
C MET A 141 11.77 9.36 -17.99
N LEU A 142 12.35 8.55 -17.09
CA LEU A 142 12.65 7.14 -17.32
C LEU A 142 11.81 6.27 -16.39
N SER A 143 10.99 5.37 -16.94
CA SER A 143 10.08 4.52 -16.19
C SER A 143 10.59 3.09 -16.04
N SER A 144 10.21 2.44 -14.93
CA SER A 144 10.43 1.02 -14.65
C SER A 144 9.12 0.30 -14.42
N ALA A 145 8.99 -0.91 -14.97
CA ALA A 145 7.79 -1.72 -14.89
C ALA A 145 7.85 -2.84 -13.83
N SER A 146 9.03 -3.14 -13.30
CA SER A 146 9.24 -4.22 -12.31
C SER A 146 10.35 -3.87 -11.33
N VAL A 147 10.49 -4.67 -10.28
CA VAL A 147 11.57 -4.54 -9.29
C VAL A 147 12.95 -4.69 -9.95
N GLN A 148 13.09 -5.62 -10.90
CA GLN A 148 14.34 -5.75 -11.65
C GLN A 148 14.64 -4.49 -12.45
N GLN A 149 13.65 -3.96 -13.16
CA GLN A 149 13.82 -2.72 -13.92
C GLN A 149 14.09 -1.52 -13.02
N ALA A 150 13.54 -1.48 -11.79
CA ALA A 150 13.83 -0.41 -10.85
C ALA A 150 15.34 -0.31 -10.51
N MET A 151 16.03 -1.45 -10.41
CA MET A 151 17.49 -1.47 -10.25
C MET A 151 18.21 -1.05 -11.53
N ASP A 152 17.86 -1.66 -12.64
CA ASP A 152 18.59 -1.51 -13.91
C ASP A 152 18.42 -0.09 -14.49
N MET A 153 17.19 0.44 -14.48
CA MET A 153 16.90 1.79 -14.97
C MET A 153 17.41 2.88 -14.02
N ALA A 154 17.52 2.62 -12.73
CA ALA A 154 18.20 3.55 -11.82
C ALA A 154 19.66 3.75 -12.25
N ALA A 155 20.38 2.66 -12.57
CA ALA A 155 21.74 2.75 -13.08
C ALA A 155 21.81 3.50 -14.43
N VAL A 156 20.90 3.17 -15.37
CA VAL A 156 20.81 3.87 -16.67
C VAL A 156 20.55 5.37 -16.47
N ALA A 157 19.68 5.76 -15.55
CA ALA A 157 19.37 7.16 -15.27
C ALA A 157 20.60 7.94 -14.81
N HIS A 158 21.37 7.39 -13.85
CA HIS A 158 22.59 8.03 -13.36
C HIS A 158 23.68 8.14 -14.43
N LEU A 159 23.95 7.04 -15.12
CA LEU A 159 24.95 7.02 -16.21
C LEU A 159 24.59 8.00 -17.32
N SER A 160 23.31 8.04 -17.71
CA SER A 160 22.81 8.93 -18.75
C SER A 160 22.79 10.40 -18.32
N ALA A 161 22.47 10.68 -17.06
CA ALA A 161 22.50 12.03 -16.50
C ALA A 161 23.93 12.61 -16.55
N ILE A 162 24.91 11.81 -16.11
CA ILE A 162 26.32 12.19 -16.11
C ILE A 162 26.80 12.48 -17.54
N LYS A 163 26.54 11.57 -18.47
CA LYS A 163 27.00 11.69 -19.87
C LYS A 163 26.26 12.78 -20.62
N GLY A 164 24.94 12.81 -20.51
CA GLY A 164 24.06 13.71 -21.28
C GLY A 164 23.94 15.09 -20.68
N ARG A 165 24.37 15.31 -19.43
CA ARG A 165 24.21 16.59 -18.71
C ARG A 165 22.74 17.04 -18.61
N VAL A 166 21.82 16.09 -18.51
CA VAL A 166 20.38 16.33 -18.33
C VAL A 166 19.94 15.64 -17.04
N PRO A 167 19.21 16.31 -16.16
CA PRO A 167 18.69 15.68 -14.95
C PRO A 167 17.62 14.63 -15.29
N PHE A 168 17.54 13.59 -14.47
CA PHE A 168 16.58 12.49 -14.64
C PHE A 168 15.57 12.45 -13.52
N LEU A 169 14.33 12.18 -13.90
CA LEU A 169 13.31 11.57 -13.08
C LEU A 169 13.24 10.08 -13.42
N HIS A 170 13.76 9.23 -12.56
CA HIS A 170 13.55 7.78 -12.63
C HIS A 170 12.33 7.46 -11.77
N PHE A 171 11.29 6.85 -12.36
CA PHE A 171 10.05 6.57 -11.63
C PHE A 171 9.52 5.16 -11.88
N PHE A 172 8.78 4.69 -10.92
CA PHE A 172 8.08 3.40 -10.93
C PHE A 172 6.83 3.49 -10.06
N ASP A 173 5.93 2.54 -10.21
CA ASP A 173 4.62 2.57 -9.56
C ASP A 173 4.75 2.39 -8.04
N GLY A 174 4.21 3.36 -7.29
CA GLY A 174 4.14 3.31 -5.83
C GLY A 174 3.31 2.13 -5.35
N PHE A 175 3.71 1.52 -4.24
CA PHE A 175 3.22 0.25 -3.72
C PHE A 175 3.38 -0.90 -4.71
N ARG A 176 2.84 -0.82 -5.93
CA ARG A 176 2.82 -1.94 -6.89
C ARG A 176 4.22 -2.40 -7.30
N THR A 177 5.15 -1.48 -7.53
CA THR A 177 6.56 -1.81 -7.77
C THR A 177 7.42 -1.50 -6.55
N SER A 178 7.17 -0.36 -5.91
CA SER A 178 8.03 0.13 -4.82
C SER A 178 8.07 -0.80 -3.60
N HIS A 179 6.96 -1.48 -3.26
CA HIS A 179 6.85 -2.39 -2.11
C HIS A 179 6.64 -3.86 -2.52
N GLU A 180 6.51 -4.14 -3.82
CA GLU A 180 6.45 -5.51 -4.30
C GLU A 180 7.82 -6.17 -4.15
N ILE A 181 7.87 -7.33 -3.49
CA ILE A 181 9.11 -8.10 -3.37
C ILE A 181 9.21 -9.05 -4.56
N GLN A 182 10.34 -9.01 -5.26
CA GLN A 182 10.69 -9.97 -6.29
C GLN A 182 12.11 -10.49 -6.07
N LYS A 183 12.38 -11.71 -6.55
CA LYS A 183 13.73 -12.24 -6.66
C LYS A 183 14.36 -11.70 -7.94
N ILE A 184 15.40 -10.88 -7.80
CA ILE A 184 16.07 -10.18 -8.91
C ILE A 184 17.56 -10.47 -8.96
N GLU A 185 18.17 -10.26 -10.12
CA GLU A 185 19.63 -10.25 -10.30
C GLU A 185 20.20 -8.90 -9.85
N VAL A 186 21.26 -8.94 -9.05
CA VAL A 186 21.90 -7.75 -8.52
C VAL A 186 23.00 -7.26 -9.45
N LEU A 187 23.03 -5.97 -9.75
CA LEU A 187 24.14 -5.29 -10.39
C LEU A 187 25.23 -5.02 -9.36
N GLU A 188 26.45 -5.50 -9.59
CA GLU A 188 27.54 -5.28 -8.65
C GLU A 188 28.21 -3.91 -8.89
N TYR A 189 28.68 -3.28 -7.80
CA TYR A 189 29.26 -1.93 -7.87
C TYR A 189 30.51 -1.86 -8.76
N ASP A 190 31.32 -2.93 -8.80
CA ASP A 190 32.50 -3.00 -9.67
C ASP A 190 32.13 -2.99 -11.15
N GLU A 191 30.99 -3.60 -11.52
CA GLU A 191 30.45 -3.57 -12.89
C GLU A 191 29.96 -2.15 -13.22
N LEU A 192 29.18 -1.55 -12.32
CA LEU A 192 28.66 -0.19 -12.49
C LEU A 192 29.77 0.84 -12.63
N ALA A 193 30.86 0.69 -11.86
CA ALA A 193 32.02 1.57 -11.92
C ALA A 193 32.74 1.54 -13.30
N GLN A 194 32.66 0.41 -14.01
CA GLN A 194 33.27 0.28 -15.34
C GLN A 194 32.46 1.01 -16.42
N LEU A 195 31.17 1.20 -16.22
CA LEU A 195 30.29 1.88 -17.18
C LEU A 195 30.37 3.40 -17.13
N VAL A 196 30.94 3.95 -16.05
CA VAL A 196 30.98 5.39 -15.82
C VAL A 196 31.91 6.10 -16.82
N ASP A 197 31.40 7.14 -17.47
CA ASP A 197 32.21 8.06 -18.25
C ASP A 197 33.00 9.02 -17.31
N LYS A 198 34.27 8.67 -17.08
CA LYS A 198 35.16 9.43 -16.20
C LYS A 198 35.43 10.86 -16.67
N ASP A 199 35.47 11.06 -18.00
CA ASP A 199 35.70 12.39 -18.58
C ASP A 199 34.46 13.28 -18.36
N ALA A 200 33.25 12.74 -18.48
CA ALA A 200 32.02 13.44 -18.21
C ALA A 200 31.92 13.86 -16.72
N ILE A 201 32.25 12.96 -15.77
CA ILE A 201 32.32 13.31 -14.33
C ILE A 201 33.36 14.41 -14.08
N ASN A 202 34.56 14.26 -14.63
CA ASN A 202 35.62 15.25 -14.46
C ASN A 202 35.23 16.60 -15.06
N ALA A 203 34.52 16.62 -16.19
CA ALA A 203 34.01 17.84 -16.81
C ALA A 203 32.94 18.49 -15.91
N PHE A 204 32.03 17.69 -15.36
CA PHE A 204 31.00 18.18 -14.42
C PHE A 204 31.64 18.78 -13.17
N ARG A 205 32.57 18.06 -12.51
CA ARG A 205 33.23 18.55 -11.28
C ARG A 205 34.08 19.80 -11.54
N ARG A 206 34.76 19.91 -12.72
CA ARG A 206 35.47 21.13 -13.09
C ARG A 206 34.57 22.33 -13.36
N SER A 207 33.31 22.11 -13.70
CA SER A 207 32.31 23.18 -13.89
C SER A 207 31.68 23.68 -12.58
N ALA A 208 32.07 23.10 -11.45
CA ALA A 208 31.57 23.48 -10.13
C ALA A 208 31.86 24.95 -9.83
N MET A 209 30.99 25.59 -9.04
CA MET A 209 31.25 26.93 -8.52
C MET A 209 32.50 26.88 -7.61
N ASN A 210 33.53 27.60 -8.00
CA ASN A 210 34.82 27.60 -7.33
C ASN A 210 35.41 29.02 -7.29
N PRO A 211 35.87 29.51 -6.16
CA PRO A 211 36.49 30.85 -6.06
C PRO A 211 37.76 31.03 -6.92
N ASP A 212 38.47 29.94 -7.23
CA ASP A 212 39.64 29.96 -8.10
C ASP A 212 39.26 30.15 -9.58
N HIS A 213 38.06 29.70 -9.94
CA HIS A 213 37.47 29.85 -11.27
C HIS A 213 36.01 30.35 -11.14
N PRO A 214 35.83 31.67 -10.80
CA PRO A 214 34.51 32.18 -10.49
C PRO A 214 33.59 32.15 -11.70
N SER A 215 32.35 31.75 -11.50
CA SER A 215 31.29 31.77 -12.50
C SER A 215 29.98 32.30 -11.91
N VAL A 216 29.16 32.94 -12.74
CA VAL A 216 27.83 33.38 -12.36
C VAL A 216 26.79 32.56 -13.12
N ARG A 217 25.80 32.02 -12.38
CA ARG A 217 24.67 31.30 -12.94
C ARG A 217 23.36 31.92 -12.47
N GLY A 218 22.28 31.66 -13.22
CA GLY A 218 20.95 32.17 -12.85
C GLY A 218 20.81 33.68 -12.97
N THR A 219 21.44 34.26 -14.00
CA THR A 219 21.37 35.71 -14.28
C THR A 219 19.96 36.12 -14.68
N VAL A 220 19.62 37.40 -14.45
CA VAL A 220 18.39 38.01 -14.98
C VAL A 220 18.52 38.17 -16.49
N GLN A 221 17.51 37.73 -17.22
CA GLN A 221 17.42 37.80 -18.69
C GLN A 221 16.22 38.63 -19.10
N ASN A 222 16.47 39.58 -20.03
CA ASN A 222 15.41 40.35 -20.63
C ASN A 222 14.71 39.57 -21.75
N ALA A 223 13.58 40.10 -22.21
CA ALA A 223 12.72 39.49 -23.21
C ALA A 223 13.41 39.24 -24.56
N ASP A 224 14.43 40.01 -24.88
CA ASP A 224 15.18 39.91 -26.13
C ASP A 224 16.15 38.73 -26.22
N ILE A 225 16.50 38.11 -25.09
CA ILE A 225 17.48 36.99 -25.07
C ILE A 225 16.94 35.71 -24.44
N HIS A 226 15.89 35.78 -23.61
CA HIS A 226 15.40 34.62 -22.83
C HIS A 226 14.97 33.46 -23.75
N PHE A 227 14.28 33.74 -24.84
CA PHE A 227 13.84 32.72 -25.79
C PHE A 227 15.02 31.98 -26.42
N GLN A 228 16.02 32.67 -26.90
CA GLN A 228 17.22 32.07 -27.47
C GLN A 228 17.95 31.18 -26.45
N GLN A 229 18.00 31.60 -25.19
CA GLN A 229 18.58 30.81 -24.11
C GLN A 229 17.80 29.52 -23.84
N ARG A 230 16.48 29.52 -24.05
CA ARG A 230 15.66 28.32 -23.98
C ARG A 230 15.88 27.37 -25.15
N GLU A 231 16.18 27.89 -26.36
CA GLU A 231 16.39 27.09 -27.55
C GLU A 231 17.79 26.49 -27.64
N VAL A 232 18.83 27.16 -27.16
CA VAL A 232 20.23 26.70 -27.29
C VAL A 232 20.50 25.38 -26.61
N ILE A 233 19.74 25.04 -25.57
CA ILE A 233 19.88 23.79 -24.81
C ILE A 233 19.20 22.60 -25.48
N ASN A 234 18.39 22.81 -26.53
CA ASN A 234 17.67 21.75 -27.25
C ASN A 234 18.57 20.64 -27.77
N LYS A 235 19.86 20.93 -28.08
CA LYS A 235 20.80 19.91 -28.51
C LYS A 235 20.96 18.76 -27.51
N TYR A 236 20.95 19.04 -26.20
CA TYR A 236 21.09 18.02 -25.14
C TYR A 236 19.91 17.07 -25.17
N TRP A 237 18.68 17.58 -25.32
CA TRP A 237 17.48 16.73 -25.42
C TRP A 237 17.38 15.95 -26.71
N LYS A 238 17.98 16.46 -27.82
CA LYS A 238 18.03 15.73 -29.09
C LYS A 238 19.03 14.59 -29.09
N GLU A 239 20.16 14.75 -28.38
CA GLU A 239 21.21 13.75 -28.25
C GLU A 239 20.92 12.71 -27.16
N LEU A 240 20.08 13.05 -26.16
CA LEU A 240 19.84 12.22 -25.01
C LEU A 240 19.26 10.83 -25.31
N PRO A 241 18.29 10.66 -26.24
CA PRO A 241 17.77 9.32 -26.56
C PRO A 241 18.86 8.32 -26.92
N ASP A 242 19.84 8.71 -27.75
CA ASP A 242 20.95 7.83 -28.15
C ASP A 242 21.88 7.53 -26.97
N VAL A 243 22.08 8.47 -26.07
CA VAL A 243 22.85 8.25 -24.82
C VAL A 243 22.14 7.22 -23.93
N VAL A 244 20.85 7.34 -23.75
CA VAL A 244 20.06 6.39 -22.92
C VAL A 244 20.04 5.00 -23.57
N GLU A 245 19.78 4.92 -24.89
CA GLU A 245 19.81 3.66 -25.64
C GLU A 245 21.17 2.97 -25.55
N SER A 246 22.26 3.75 -25.61
CA SER A 246 23.62 3.21 -25.45
C SER A 246 23.82 2.59 -24.08
N TYR A 247 23.42 3.26 -22.98
CA TYR A 247 23.55 2.70 -21.63
C TYR A 247 22.60 1.53 -21.36
N MET A 248 21.40 1.53 -21.93
CA MET A 248 20.55 0.34 -21.93
C MET A 248 21.26 -0.81 -22.63
N GLY A 249 21.94 -0.56 -23.76
CA GLY A 249 22.76 -1.55 -24.47
C GLY A 249 23.93 -2.08 -23.62
N GLU A 250 24.57 -1.26 -22.80
CA GLU A 250 25.62 -1.73 -21.87
C GLU A 250 25.03 -2.62 -20.77
N ILE A 251 23.90 -2.25 -20.17
CA ILE A 251 23.19 -3.09 -19.21
C ILE A 251 22.74 -4.41 -19.86
N ASN A 252 22.25 -4.38 -21.10
CA ASN A 252 21.86 -5.58 -21.84
C ASN A 252 23.06 -6.54 -22.03
N LYS A 253 24.25 -6.01 -22.37
CA LYS A 253 25.48 -6.82 -22.49
C LYS A 253 25.88 -7.47 -21.18
N LEU A 254 25.75 -6.75 -20.06
CA LEU A 254 26.08 -7.26 -18.72
C LEU A 254 25.13 -8.35 -18.27
N THR A 255 23.85 -8.23 -18.59
CA THR A 255 22.77 -8.97 -17.93
C THR A 255 22.08 -9.98 -18.84
N GLY A 256 22.22 -9.82 -20.16
CA GLY A 256 21.48 -10.60 -21.15
C GLY A 256 20.03 -10.15 -21.36
N ARG A 257 19.65 -8.99 -20.80
CA ARG A 257 18.33 -8.37 -21.04
C ARG A 257 18.29 -7.66 -22.38
N ASP A 258 17.10 -7.20 -22.76
CA ASP A 258 16.85 -6.52 -24.04
C ASP A 258 16.05 -5.22 -23.78
N TYR A 259 16.70 -4.22 -23.16
CA TYR A 259 16.12 -2.93 -22.89
C TYR A 259 16.35 -1.94 -24.03
N HIS A 260 15.30 -1.22 -24.40
CA HIS A 260 15.27 -0.13 -25.36
C HIS A 260 14.44 1.02 -24.81
N LEU A 261 14.50 2.21 -25.44
CA LEU A 261 13.66 3.36 -25.06
C LEU A 261 12.17 3.01 -25.15
N PHE A 262 11.83 2.15 -26.12
CA PHE A 262 10.52 1.57 -26.34
C PHE A 262 10.71 0.08 -26.58
N ASN A 263 10.11 -0.78 -25.79
CA ASN A 263 10.17 -2.22 -25.98
C ASN A 263 8.88 -2.74 -26.59
N TYR A 264 8.99 -3.37 -27.76
CA TYR A 264 7.87 -4.07 -28.38
C TYR A 264 7.79 -5.51 -27.88
N TYR A 265 6.58 -5.96 -27.55
CA TYR A 265 6.28 -7.33 -27.16
C TYR A 265 5.03 -7.85 -27.86
N GLY A 266 5.05 -9.03 -28.47
CA GLY A 266 3.90 -9.68 -29.09
C GLY A 266 4.13 -10.17 -30.52
N ALA A 267 3.05 -10.29 -31.31
CA ALA A 267 3.10 -10.82 -32.66
C ALA A 267 3.88 -9.86 -33.59
N PRO A 268 4.82 -10.35 -34.42
CA PRO A 268 5.59 -9.49 -35.32
C PRO A 268 4.73 -8.82 -36.40
N ASP A 269 3.55 -9.37 -36.65
CA ASP A 269 2.54 -8.86 -37.59
C ASP A 269 1.25 -8.41 -36.85
N ALA A 270 1.41 -7.86 -35.64
CA ALA A 270 0.28 -7.38 -34.86
C ALA A 270 -0.60 -6.39 -35.61
N GLU A 271 -1.91 -6.53 -35.50
CA GLU A 271 -2.91 -5.62 -36.04
C GLU A 271 -3.46 -4.65 -35.00
N ARG A 272 -3.33 -5.00 -33.72
CA ARG A 272 -3.78 -4.24 -32.56
C ARG A 272 -2.66 -4.15 -31.55
N MET A 273 -2.41 -2.96 -31.03
CA MET A 273 -1.30 -2.73 -30.11
C MET A 273 -1.69 -1.78 -28.98
N ILE A 274 -1.32 -2.12 -27.74
CA ILE A 274 -1.41 -1.22 -26.60
C ILE A 274 -0.07 -0.49 -26.45
N VAL A 275 -0.11 0.79 -26.07
CA VAL A 275 1.05 1.58 -25.63
C VAL A 275 0.82 1.94 -24.17
N ALA A 276 1.78 1.64 -23.29
CA ALA A 276 1.61 1.82 -21.85
C ALA A 276 2.95 2.10 -21.14
N ILE A 277 2.84 2.61 -19.88
CA ILE A 277 3.96 2.95 -18.99
C ILE A 277 3.78 2.22 -17.66
N GLY A 278 4.88 1.77 -17.05
CA GLY A 278 4.91 1.25 -15.68
C GLY A 278 4.47 -0.19 -15.54
N SER A 279 4.08 -0.58 -14.33
CA SER A 279 3.87 -1.99 -13.95
C SER A 279 2.76 -2.69 -14.74
N MET A 280 1.76 -1.95 -15.23
CA MET A 280 0.67 -2.53 -16.03
C MET A 280 1.15 -3.25 -17.29
N THR A 281 2.33 -2.89 -17.81
CA THR A 281 2.89 -3.53 -19.00
C THR A 281 3.16 -5.02 -18.78
N GLN A 282 3.52 -5.42 -17.58
CA GLN A 282 3.71 -6.83 -17.21
C GLN A 282 2.39 -7.63 -17.30
N THR A 283 1.29 -7.08 -16.79
CA THR A 283 -0.05 -7.68 -16.94
C THR A 283 -0.47 -7.74 -18.42
N ILE A 284 -0.15 -6.70 -19.19
CA ILE A 284 -0.47 -6.66 -20.63
C ILE A 284 0.30 -7.76 -21.38
N GLU A 285 1.57 -8.01 -21.04
CA GLU A 285 2.37 -9.09 -21.64
C GLU A 285 1.71 -10.47 -21.46
N GLU A 286 1.19 -10.76 -20.25
CA GLU A 286 0.49 -12.04 -19.99
C GLU A 286 -0.77 -12.17 -20.86
N VAL A 287 -1.53 -11.09 -21.04
CA VAL A 287 -2.73 -11.10 -21.90
C VAL A 287 -2.36 -11.20 -23.39
N VAL A 288 -1.28 -10.55 -23.82
CA VAL A 288 -0.74 -10.65 -25.18
C VAL A 288 -0.33 -12.09 -25.48
N ASP A 289 0.34 -12.78 -24.55
CA ASP A 289 0.69 -14.20 -24.70
C ASP A 289 -0.56 -15.07 -24.83
N ALA A 290 -1.56 -14.88 -23.96
CA ALA A 290 -2.78 -15.64 -23.96
C ALA A 290 -3.61 -15.46 -25.26
N LEU A 291 -3.65 -14.23 -25.80
CA LEU A 291 -4.37 -13.91 -27.03
C LEU A 291 -3.63 -14.43 -28.27
N ASN A 292 -2.31 -14.24 -28.33
CA ASN A 292 -1.50 -14.74 -29.45
C ASN A 292 -1.48 -16.28 -29.50
N ALA A 293 -1.52 -16.95 -28.34
CA ALA A 293 -1.69 -18.42 -28.29
C ALA A 293 -3.02 -18.89 -28.88
N LYS A 294 -4.05 -18.04 -28.88
CA LYS A 294 -5.35 -18.27 -29.57
C LYS A 294 -5.34 -17.84 -31.04
N GLY A 295 -4.20 -17.39 -31.56
CA GLY A 295 -4.05 -16.98 -32.99
C GLY A 295 -4.43 -15.51 -33.24
N GLU A 296 -4.61 -14.70 -32.19
CA GLU A 296 -4.81 -13.26 -32.33
C GLU A 296 -3.48 -12.57 -32.65
N LYS A 297 -3.55 -11.42 -33.33
CA LYS A 297 -2.36 -10.66 -33.70
C LYS A 297 -2.31 -9.38 -32.91
N VAL A 298 -1.79 -9.51 -31.69
CA VAL A 298 -1.74 -8.40 -30.74
C VAL A 298 -0.35 -8.15 -30.21
N GLY A 299 -0.10 -6.92 -29.78
CA GLY A 299 1.17 -6.51 -29.20
C GLY A 299 1.06 -5.40 -28.18
N LEU A 300 2.16 -5.15 -27.52
CA LEU A 300 2.40 -4.10 -26.54
C LEU A 300 3.63 -3.31 -26.94
N LEU A 301 3.59 -1.99 -26.78
CA LEU A 301 4.76 -1.13 -26.78
C LEU A 301 4.92 -0.51 -25.38
N THR A 302 5.91 -0.97 -24.65
CA THR A 302 6.28 -0.42 -23.34
C THR A 302 7.12 0.83 -23.52
N VAL A 303 6.79 1.92 -22.87
CA VAL A 303 7.53 3.18 -22.88
C VAL A 303 8.45 3.25 -21.66
N HIS A 304 9.77 3.20 -21.87
CA HIS A 304 10.76 3.43 -20.80
C HIS A 304 11.18 4.90 -20.75
N LEU A 305 11.66 5.48 -21.85
CA LEU A 305 11.97 6.90 -21.91
C LEU A 305 10.77 7.70 -22.42
N TYR A 306 10.04 8.32 -21.48
CA TYR A 306 8.86 9.11 -21.84
C TYR A 306 9.22 10.57 -22.26
N ARG A 307 10.26 11.14 -21.62
CA ARG A 307 10.81 12.47 -22.02
C ARG A 307 12.34 12.39 -22.10
N PRO A 308 12.92 12.89 -23.20
CA PRO A 308 12.27 13.34 -24.43
C PRO A 308 11.59 12.19 -25.19
N PHE A 309 10.42 12.45 -25.81
CA PHE A 309 9.70 11.46 -26.60
C PHE A 309 10.33 11.38 -28.02
N SER A 310 11.18 10.36 -28.23
CA SER A 310 11.90 10.19 -29.50
C SER A 310 11.03 9.50 -30.55
N LEU A 311 10.58 10.22 -31.54
CA LEU A 311 9.78 9.66 -32.63
C LEU A 311 10.55 8.62 -33.45
N GLU A 312 11.88 8.80 -33.62
CA GLU A 312 12.73 7.84 -34.32
C GLU A 312 12.68 6.47 -33.64
N HIS A 313 12.95 6.42 -32.34
CA HIS A 313 12.92 5.18 -31.56
C HIS A 313 11.51 4.63 -31.39
N PHE A 314 10.49 5.48 -31.23
CA PHE A 314 9.10 5.08 -31.15
C PHE A 314 8.65 4.27 -32.36
N PHE A 315 8.93 4.74 -33.58
CA PHE A 315 8.52 4.07 -34.83
C PHE A 315 9.38 2.87 -35.20
N LYS A 316 10.57 2.72 -34.61
CA LYS A 316 11.52 1.66 -34.95
C LYS A 316 10.96 0.26 -34.71
N TYR A 317 10.14 0.10 -33.65
CA TYR A 317 9.67 -1.20 -33.21
C TYR A 317 8.19 -1.47 -33.51
N ILE A 318 7.43 -0.51 -34.01
CA ILE A 318 6.00 -0.66 -34.28
C ILE A 318 5.81 -1.48 -35.57
N PRO A 319 5.07 -2.63 -35.54
CA PRO A 319 4.75 -3.38 -36.74
C PRO A 319 3.92 -2.54 -37.71
N LYS A 320 4.30 -2.59 -38.99
CA LYS A 320 3.59 -1.86 -40.06
C LYS A 320 2.15 -2.34 -40.31
N THR A 321 1.81 -3.48 -39.76
CA THR A 321 0.50 -4.12 -39.84
C THR A 321 -0.53 -3.58 -38.83
N VAL A 322 -0.06 -2.76 -37.86
CA VAL A 322 -0.93 -2.22 -36.80
C VAL A 322 -2.01 -1.30 -37.40
N LYS A 323 -3.26 -1.62 -37.13
CA LYS A 323 -4.45 -0.88 -37.59
C LYS A 323 -5.08 -0.04 -36.50
N VAL A 324 -5.00 -0.53 -35.24
CA VAL A 324 -5.57 0.13 -34.07
C VAL A 324 -4.53 0.18 -32.94
N ILE A 325 -4.38 1.33 -32.32
CA ILE A 325 -3.54 1.55 -31.15
C ILE A 325 -4.40 2.08 -30.01
N THR A 326 -4.25 1.50 -28.84
CA THR A 326 -4.78 2.07 -27.61
C THR A 326 -3.64 2.58 -26.73
N ALA A 327 -3.64 3.86 -26.41
CA ALA A 327 -2.77 4.42 -25.38
C ALA A 327 -3.48 4.31 -24.02
N LEU A 328 -2.85 3.63 -23.05
CA LEU A 328 -3.38 3.49 -21.70
C LEU A 328 -2.61 4.40 -20.75
N ASP A 329 -3.32 5.35 -20.19
CA ASP A 329 -2.82 6.29 -19.19
C ASP A 329 -3.27 5.89 -17.77
N ARG A 330 -2.32 5.89 -16.82
CA ARG A 330 -2.60 5.70 -15.39
C ARG A 330 -2.77 7.06 -14.69
N VAL A 331 -3.48 7.96 -15.33
CA VAL A 331 -3.74 9.32 -14.84
C VAL A 331 -5.06 9.83 -15.41
N LYS A 332 -5.69 10.75 -14.68
CA LYS A 332 -6.78 11.59 -15.19
C LYS A 332 -6.29 13.04 -15.17
N GLU A 333 -6.06 13.62 -16.33
CA GLU A 333 -5.69 15.03 -16.46
C GLU A 333 -6.97 15.89 -16.53
N ILE A 334 -7.24 16.61 -15.45
CA ILE A 334 -8.48 17.42 -15.33
C ILE A 334 -8.41 18.60 -16.31
N ASN A 335 -9.52 18.84 -17.04
CA ASN A 335 -9.68 19.90 -18.03
C ASN A 335 -8.78 19.79 -19.27
N ALA A 336 -8.03 18.72 -19.45
CA ALA A 336 -7.37 18.43 -20.71
C ALA A 336 -8.32 17.77 -21.73
N GLN A 337 -7.99 17.87 -23.02
CA GLN A 337 -8.73 17.18 -24.07
C GLN A 337 -8.53 15.65 -23.97
N ALA A 338 -7.38 15.23 -23.46
CA ALA A 338 -7.01 13.84 -23.29
C ALA A 338 -5.81 13.72 -22.35
N GLU A 339 -5.51 12.49 -21.96
CA GLU A 339 -4.39 12.14 -21.12
C GLU A 339 -3.05 12.26 -21.85
N PRO A 340 -1.92 12.45 -21.12
CA PRO A 340 -0.64 12.82 -21.71
C PRO A 340 -0.07 11.83 -22.72
N LEU A 341 -0.05 10.51 -22.39
CA LEU A 341 0.49 9.49 -23.28
C LEU A 341 -0.35 9.37 -24.57
N TYR A 342 -1.67 9.39 -24.39
CA TYR A 342 -2.58 9.35 -25.53
C TYR A 342 -2.36 10.52 -26.49
N MET A 343 -2.21 11.75 -25.97
CA MET A 343 -1.92 12.93 -26.77
C MET A 343 -0.60 12.80 -27.54
N ASP A 344 0.47 12.32 -26.89
CA ASP A 344 1.76 12.13 -27.51
C ASP A 344 1.71 11.08 -28.63
N VAL A 345 1.07 9.93 -28.37
CA VAL A 345 0.91 8.85 -29.36
C VAL A 345 0.08 9.33 -30.56
N LYS A 346 -1.05 9.98 -30.31
CA LYS A 346 -1.93 10.49 -31.36
C LYS A 346 -1.21 11.55 -32.21
N THR A 347 -0.48 12.45 -31.59
CA THR A 347 0.32 13.48 -32.27
C THR A 347 1.47 12.87 -33.09
N ALA A 348 2.10 11.79 -32.59
CA ALA A 348 3.18 11.11 -33.33
C ALA A 348 2.73 10.56 -34.68
N PHE A 349 1.48 10.12 -34.81
CA PHE A 349 0.92 9.61 -36.04
C PHE A 349 0.31 10.69 -36.96
N TYR A 350 0.06 11.89 -36.45
CA TYR A 350 -0.56 12.96 -37.19
C TYR A 350 0.27 13.35 -38.44
N GLY A 351 -0.35 13.36 -39.64
CA GLY A 351 0.30 13.71 -40.87
C GLY A 351 1.24 12.66 -41.48
N ARG A 352 1.29 11.45 -40.93
CA ARG A 352 2.07 10.33 -41.49
C ARG A 352 1.25 9.54 -42.51
N GLU A 353 1.95 8.86 -43.44
CA GLU A 353 1.33 8.00 -44.44
C GLU A 353 0.56 6.85 -43.81
N HIS A 354 1.16 6.16 -42.81
CA HIS A 354 0.49 5.13 -42.03
C HIS A 354 -0.13 5.75 -40.77
N GLN A 355 -1.44 5.75 -40.69
CA GLN A 355 -2.21 6.30 -39.59
C GLN A 355 -3.19 5.25 -39.05
N PRO A 356 -2.81 4.46 -38.04
CA PRO A 356 -3.74 3.59 -37.33
C PRO A 356 -4.81 4.42 -36.61
N VAL A 357 -5.93 3.81 -36.31
CA VAL A 357 -6.90 4.40 -35.38
C VAL A 357 -6.26 4.45 -34.00
N VAL A 358 -6.12 5.63 -33.41
CA VAL A 358 -5.56 5.81 -32.06
C VAL A 358 -6.66 6.22 -31.11
N VAL A 359 -6.90 5.41 -30.07
CA VAL A 359 -7.85 5.66 -28.98
C VAL A 359 -7.13 5.71 -27.63
N GLY A 360 -7.72 6.42 -26.67
CA GLY A 360 -7.18 6.58 -25.32
C GLY A 360 -8.06 5.97 -24.24
N GLY A 361 -7.46 5.44 -23.21
CA GLY A 361 -8.16 4.92 -22.06
C GLY A 361 -7.46 5.18 -20.73
N ARG A 362 -8.22 5.36 -19.67
CA ARG A 362 -7.76 5.51 -18.29
C ARG A 362 -7.91 4.20 -17.54
N ILE A 363 -6.84 3.77 -16.87
CA ILE A 363 -6.80 2.52 -16.11
C ILE A 363 -5.94 2.68 -14.86
N GLY A 364 -6.29 2.03 -13.75
CA GLY A 364 -5.46 1.94 -12.57
C GLY A 364 -5.25 3.26 -11.80
N VAL A 365 -6.04 4.30 -12.09
CA VAL A 365 -5.97 5.59 -11.40
C VAL A 365 -6.25 5.40 -9.91
N GLY A 366 -5.48 6.07 -9.05
CA GLY A 366 -5.62 6.00 -7.60
C GLY A 366 -5.30 4.62 -7.00
N GLY A 367 -4.55 3.77 -7.71
CA GLY A 367 -4.15 2.44 -7.23
C GLY A 367 -5.14 1.33 -7.51
N LYS A 368 -6.18 1.57 -8.33
CA LYS A 368 -7.12 0.53 -8.77
C LYS A 368 -6.37 -0.65 -9.39
N ASP A 369 -6.71 -1.88 -8.99
CA ASP A 369 -6.04 -3.09 -9.48
C ASP A 369 -6.26 -3.29 -10.99
N ILE A 370 -5.20 -3.67 -11.71
CA ILE A 370 -5.22 -3.85 -13.17
C ILE A 370 -5.12 -5.35 -13.47
N ARG A 371 -6.27 -6.00 -13.58
CA ARG A 371 -6.36 -7.45 -13.82
C ARG A 371 -6.31 -7.79 -15.32
N PRO A 372 -5.93 -9.02 -15.70
CA PRO A 372 -5.97 -9.49 -17.09
C PRO A 372 -7.32 -9.26 -17.77
N TYR A 373 -8.43 -9.45 -17.05
CA TYR A 373 -9.78 -9.14 -17.53
C TYR A 373 -9.90 -7.71 -18.07
N HIS A 374 -9.36 -6.72 -17.37
CA HIS A 374 -9.40 -5.31 -17.79
C HIS A 374 -8.61 -5.08 -19.08
N ILE A 375 -7.48 -5.71 -19.23
CA ILE A 375 -6.68 -5.61 -20.46
C ILE A 375 -7.37 -6.33 -21.62
N TYR A 376 -8.03 -7.44 -21.34
CA TYR A 376 -8.81 -8.15 -22.36
C TYR A 376 -10.00 -7.28 -22.85
N GLN A 377 -10.71 -6.56 -21.97
CA GLN A 377 -11.71 -5.58 -22.36
C GLN A 377 -11.16 -4.54 -23.36
N VAL A 378 -9.92 -4.06 -23.12
CA VAL A 378 -9.27 -3.11 -24.02
C VAL A 378 -9.04 -3.72 -25.40
N PHE A 379 -8.52 -4.96 -25.48
CA PHE A 379 -8.31 -5.64 -26.78
C PHE A 379 -9.64 -5.92 -27.49
N GLU A 380 -10.72 -6.26 -26.76
CA GLU A 380 -12.05 -6.43 -27.35
C GLU A 380 -12.61 -5.11 -27.90
N ASN A 381 -12.43 -4.00 -27.19
CA ASN A 381 -12.79 -2.67 -27.71
C ASN A 381 -12.11 -2.38 -29.06
N MET A 382 -10.85 -2.77 -29.23
CA MET A 382 -10.09 -2.55 -30.47
C MET A 382 -10.60 -3.38 -31.66
N LYS A 383 -11.47 -4.38 -31.45
CA LYS A 383 -12.10 -5.15 -32.51
C LYS A 383 -13.33 -4.45 -33.11
N ALA A 384 -13.87 -3.48 -32.41
CA ALA A 384 -15.04 -2.74 -32.88
C ALA A 384 -14.73 -1.93 -34.16
N ALA A 385 -15.71 -1.81 -35.05
CA ALA A 385 -15.58 -0.98 -36.25
C ALA A 385 -15.30 0.51 -35.91
N CYS A 386 -15.79 0.96 -34.76
CA CYS A 386 -15.51 2.26 -34.16
C CYS A 386 -15.19 2.03 -32.67
N PRO A 387 -13.93 1.82 -32.31
CA PRO A 387 -13.53 1.61 -30.93
C PRO A 387 -13.92 2.81 -30.07
N LYS A 388 -14.42 2.54 -28.84
CA LYS A 388 -14.71 3.60 -27.86
C LYS A 388 -13.41 4.33 -27.52
N ASP A 389 -13.44 5.65 -27.60
CA ASP A 389 -12.33 6.54 -27.25
C ASP A 389 -12.61 7.21 -25.89
N HIS A 390 -11.58 7.68 -25.19
CA HIS A 390 -11.68 8.30 -23.87
C HIS A 390 -12.39 7.42 -22.82
N PHE A 391 -12.22 6.12 -22.92
CA PHE A 391 -12.85 5.17 -22.03
C PHE A 391 -12.16 5.05 -20.65
N THR A 392 -12.87 4.44 -19.72
CA THR A 392 -12.35 4.02 -18.41
C THR A 392 -12.45 2.51 -18.24
N VAL A 393 -11.54 1.94 -17.44
CA VAL A 393 -11.53 0.51 -17.10
C VAL A 393 -11.34 0.35 -15.59
N GLY A 394 -12.04 -0.62 -15.00
CA GLY A 394 -11.96 -0.95 -13.58
C GLY A 394 -12.88 -0.13 -12.68
N ILE A 395 -13.79 0.67 -13.25
CA ILE A 395 -14.86 1.38 -12.54
C ILE A 395 -16.21 1.19 -13.26
N ILE A 396 -17.30 1.49 -12.57
CA ILE A 396 -18.65 1.54 -13.12
C ILE A 396 -19.04 3.01 -13.28
N ASP A 397 -19.00 3.51 -14.51
CA ASP A 397 -19.39 4.90 -14.80
C ASP A 397 -20.82 4.95 -15.36
N ASP A 398 -21.76 5.01 -14.45
CA ASP A 398 -23.20 5.11 -14.74
C ASP A 398 -23.67 6.54 -15.02
N MET A 399 -22.74 7.53 -14.98
CA MET A 399 -23.05 8.93 -15.25
C MET A 399 -22.72 9.36 -16.68
N TYR A 400 -21.58 8.90 -17.21
CA TYR A 400 -21.06 9.34 -18.51
C TYR A 400 -20.83 8.18 -19.47
N ASP A 401 -21.16 6.95 -19.06
CA ASP A 401 -20.98 5.72 -19.85
C ASP A 401 -19.56 5.62 -20.43
N SER A 402 -18.52 5.98 -19.66
CA SER A 402 -17.14 5.92 -20.12
C SER A 402 -16.52 4.52 -20.03
N ASN A 403 -17.04 3.62 -19.19
CA ASN A 403 -16.48 2.27 -19.03
C ASN A 403 -16.69 1.39 -20.27
N LEU A 404 -15.77 0.44 -20.46
CA LEU A 404 -15.90 -0.57 -21.50
C LEU A 404 -16.96 -1.62 -21.13
N PRO A 405 -17.63 -2.25 -22.12
CA PRO A 405 -18.55 -3.35 -21.88
C PRO A 405 -17.88 -4.52 -21.15
N ALA A 406 -18.68 -5.29 -20.40
CA ALA A 406 -18.21 -6.54 -19.82
C ALA A 406 -17.86 -7.55 -20.93
N VAL A 407 -16.86 -8.37 -20.65
CA VAL A 407 -16.39 -9.47 -21.52
C VAL A 407 -16.28 -10.74 -20.69
N ASP A 408 -16.09 -11.88 -21.34
CA ASP A 408 -15.81 -13.13 -20.66
C ASP A 408 -14.44 -13.09 -19.97
N GLU A 409 -14.25 -13.90 -18.93
CA GLU A 409 -12.96 -14.05 -18.27
C GLU A 409 -11.91 -14.64 -19.23
N ILE A 410 -10.71 -14.07 -19.19
CA ILE A 410 -9.56 -14.60 -19.91
C ILE A 410 -8.74 -15.53 -19.02
N ALA A 411 -8.49 -16.74 -19.49
CA ALA A 411 -7.60 -17.65 -18.78
C ALA A 411 -6.13 -17.29 -19.07
N ILE A 412 -5.39 -17.00 -18.03
CA ILE A 412 -3.93 -16.84 -18.05
C ILE A 412 -3.29 -18.13 -17.59
N ASP A 413 -2.27 -18.58 -18.31
CA ASP A 413 -1.51 -19.77 -17.93
C ASP A 413 -0.51 -19.44 -16.81
N HIS A 414 -0.76 -19.99 -15.63
CA HIS A 414 0.11 -19.91 -14.47
C HIS A 414 0.72 -21.28 -14.13
N ALA A 415 0.91 -22.14 -15.12
CA ALA A 415 1.50 -23.46 -14.89
C ALA A 415 2.82 -23.37 -14.12
N GLY A 416 2.96 -24.20 -13.08
CA GLY A 416 4.15 -24.20 -12.22
C GLY A 416 4.23 -23.05 -11.21
N THR A 417 3.19 -22.21 -11.09
CA THR A 417 3.10 -21.14 -10.09
C THR A 417 2.12 -21.52 -8.99
N THR A 418 2.56 -21.46 -7.73
CA THR A 418 1.71 -21.58 -6.53
C THR A 418 1.32 -20.18 -6.04
N ALA A 419 0.04 -19.94 -5.88
CA ALA A 419 -0.53 -18.66 -5.45
C ALA A 419 -1.12 -18.76 -4.03
N CYS A 420 -0.69 -17.89 -3.11
CA CYS A 420 -1.08 -17.92 -1.71
C CYS A 420 -1.62 -16.58 -1.25
N LYS A 421 -2.75 -16.57 -0.50
CA LYS A 421 -3.33 -15.37 0.12
C LYS A 421 -3.29 -15.50 1.63
N PHE A 422 -2.98 -14.39 2.31
CA PHE A 422 -2.94 -14.36 3.77
C PHE A 422 -3.73 -13.15 4.27
N TRP A 423 -4.78 -13.45 5.02
CA TRP A 423 -5.59 -12.45 5.73
C TRP A 423 -5.00 -12.22 7.11
N GLY A 424 -4.63 -10.99 7.40
CA GLY A 424 -4.03 -10.58 8.67
C GLY A 424 -4.64 -9.32 9.22
N LEU A 425 -4.37 -9.05 10.49
CA LEU A 425 -4.73 -7.82 11.16
C LEU A 425 -3.52 -6.87 11.17
N GLY A 426 -3.74 -5.62 10.85
CA GLY A 426 -2.68 -4.60 10.90
C GLY A 426 -1.95 -4.59 12.25
N SER A 427 -0.64 -4.73 12.20
CA SER A 427 0.26 -4.84 13.36
C SER A 427 0.27 -6.19 14.10
N ASP A 428 -0.36 -7.25 13.57
CA ASP A 428 -0.29 -8.61 14.15
C ASP A 428 1.00 -9.37 13.79
N GLY A 429 1.81 -8.82 12.87
CA GLY A 429 3.07 -9.41 12.40
C GLY A 429 2.92 -10.31 11.16
N THR A 430 1.72 -10.54 10.65
CA THR A 430 1.46 -11.37 9.45
C THR A 430 2.24 -10.88 8.23
N VAL A 431 2.21 -9.57 7.96
CA VAL A 431 2.96 -8.98 6.82
C VAL A 431 4.46 -9.21 6.95
N GLY A 432 5.02 -9.02 8.15
CA GLY A 432 6.45 -9.25 8.41
C GLY A 432 6.84 -10.73 8.22
N ALA A 433 6.01 -11.66 8.69
CA ALA A 433 6.21 -13.09 8.48
C ALA A 433 6.17 -13.46 6.99
N ASN A 434 5.23 -12.91 6.23
CA ASN A 434 5.11 -13.15 4.80
C ASN A 434 6.29 -12.56 4.01
N LYS A 435 6.77 -11.35 4.37
CA LYS A 435 8.03 -10.81 3.81
C LYS A 435 9.23 -11.73 4.07
N SER A 436 9.31 -12.28 5.27
CA SER A 436 10.35 -13.27 5.62
C SER A 436 10.22 -14.56 4.81
N ALA A 437 9.01 -15.11 4.68
CA ALA A 437 8.75 -16.33 3.92
C ALA A 437 9.18 -16.20 2.45
N VAL A 438 8.82 -15.08 1.80
CA VAL A 438 9.21 -14.82 0.41
C VAL A 438 10.73 -14.74 0.24
N LYS A 439 11.42 -14.06 1.17
CA LYS A 439 12.89 -13.97 1.17
C LYS A 439 13.53 -15.33 1.41
N ILE A 440 13.00 -16.12 2.36
CA ILE A 440 13.50 -17.48 2.63
C ILE A 440 13.41 -18.33 1.37
N ILE A 441 12.27 -18.37 0.70
CA ILE A 441 12.09 -19.18 -0.52
C ILE A 441 12.95 -18.62 -1.66
N GLY A 442 12.87 -17.32 -1.91
CA GLY A 442 13.57 -16.68 -3.01
C GLY A 442 15.10 -16.78 -2.91
N ASP A 443 15.65 -16.49 -1.73
CA ASP A 443 17.12 -16.41 -1.56
C ASP A 443 17.78 -17.80 -1.42
N ASN A 444 17.04 -18.83 -0.97
CA ASN A 444 17.61 -20.16 -0.70
C ASN A 444 17.21 -21.23 -1.72
N THR A 445 16.42 -20.91 -2.73
CA THR A 445 15.98 -21.87 -3.76
C THR A 445 16.14 -21.27 -5.16
N ASP A 446 15.98 -22.09 -6.20
CA ASP A 446 15.95 -21.61 -7.58
C ASP A 446 14.57 -21.01 -7.98
N LYS A 447 13.53 -21.11 -7.14
CA LYS A 447 12.20 -20.56 -7.42
C LYS A 447 12.21 -19.04 -7.49
N TYR A 448 11.44 -18.50 -8.45
CA TYR A 448 11.07 -17.10 -8.44
C TYR A 448 10.01 -16.87 -7.39
N ALA A 449 10.05 -15.71 -6.77
CA ALA A 449 9.12 -15.31 -5.72
C ALA A 449 8.64 -13.89 -5.96
N GLN A 450 7.35 -13.66 -5.76
CA GLN A 450 6.71 -12.34 -5.81
C GLN A 450 5.81 -12.18 -4.59
N ALA A 451 5.85 -11.02 -3.95
CA ALA A 451 4.90 -10.70 -2.89
C ALA A 451 4.41 -9.26 -3.01
N TYR A 452 3.10 -9.10 -2.88
CA TYR A 452 2.43 -7.81 -2.78
C TYR A 452 1.55 -7.77 -1.53
N PHE A 453 1.49 -6.61 -0.87
CA PHE A 453 0.78 -6.43 0.38
C PHE A 453 -0.27 -5.34 0.21
N ALA A 454 -1.53 -5.74 0.27
CA ALA A 454 -2.66 -4.81 0.31
C ALA A 454 -2.95 -4.40 1.76
N TYR A 455 -3.08 -3.10 1.99
CA TYR A 455 -3.32 -2.52 3.30
C TYR A 455 -4.63 -1.73 3.30
N ASP A 456 -5.38 -1.84 4.37
CA ASP A 456 -6.42 -0.86 4.70
C ASP A 456 -5.76 0.48 5.09
N SER A 457 -6.46 1.58 4.91
CA SER A 457 -6.04 2.91 5.34
C SER A 457 -5.83 3.03 6.86
N LYS A 458 -6.46 2.16 7.65
CA LYS A 458 -6.29 2.09 9.12
C LYS A 458 -4.92 1.51 9.48
N LYS A 459 -4.17 2.22 10.27
CA LYS A 459 -2.77 1.87 10.58
C LYS A 459 -2.64 0.64 11.48
N SER A 460 -3.58 0.42 12.38
CA SER A 460 -3.64 -0.73 13.27
C SER A 460 -5.07 -1.25 13.36
N GLY A 461 -5.23 -2.56 13.39
CA GLY A 461 -6.55 -3.18 13.40
C GLY A 461 -7.29 -3.07 12.07
N GLY A 462 -6.67 -2.56 11.02
CA GLY A 462 -7.15 -2.64 9.65
C GLY A 462 -6.85 -4.02 9.05
N VAL A 463 -7.60 -4.41 8.02
CA VAL A 463 -7.35 -5.66 7.33
C VAL A 463 -6.09 -5.55 6.46
N THR A 464 -5.29 -6.61 6.43
CA THR A 464 -4.18 -6.75 5.49
C THR A 464 -4.37 -8.03 4.69
N VAL A 465 -4.12 -7.97 3.38
CA VAL A 465 -4.12 -9.16 2.53
C VAL A 465 -2.77 -9.24 1.82
N SER A 466 -2.00 -10.29 2.15
CA SER A 466 -0.73 -10.56 1.47
C SER A 466 -0.98 -11.52 0.31
N HIS A 467 -0.43 -11.20 -0.85
CA HIS A 467 -0.51 -11.98 -2.08
C HIS A 467 0.90 -12.47 -2.45
N LEU A 468 1.14 -13.77 -2.35
CA LEU A 468 2.43 -14.38 -2.60
C LEU A 468 2.34 -15.36 -3.78
N ARG A 469 3.28 -15.27 -4.71
CA ARG A 469 3.42 -16.22 -5.82
C ARG A 469 4.82 -16.82 -5.82
N PHE A 470 4.90 -18.12 -6.08
CA PHE A 470 6.16 -18.87 -6.19
C PHE A 470 6.11 -19.72 -7.44
N GLY A 471 7.13 -19.61 -8.31
CA GLY A 471 7.15 -20.30 -9.60
C GLY A 471 8.54 -20.70 -10.06
N ASP A 472 8.58 -21.55 -11.07
CA ASP A 472 9.83 -21.99 -11.71
C ASP A 472 10.29 -21.02 -12.82
N THR A 473 9.44 -20.08 -13.19
CA THR A 473 9.70 -19.03 -14.19
C THR A 473 9.47 -17.63 -13.60
N PRO A 474 10.02 -16.55 -14.20
CA PRO A 474 9.77 -15.19 -13.78
C PRO A 474 8.27 -14.84 -13.73
N ILE A 475 7.84 -14.19 -12.65
CA ILE A 475 6.43 -13.84 -12.41
C ILE A 475 6.18 -12.42 -12.87
N ARG A 476 5.22 -12.24 -13.82
CA ARG A 476 4.85 -10.96 -14.41
C ARG A 476 3.48 -10.45 -13.94
N SER A 477 2.83 -11.19 -13.05
CA SER A 477 1.46 -10.93 -12.57
C SER A 477 1.42 -9.74 -11.61
N THR A 478 1.36 -8.51 -12.12
CA THR A 478 1.30 -7.27 -11.34
C THR A 478 -0.14 -6.91 -10.93
N TYR A 479 -0.90 -7.88 -10.45
CA TYR A 479 -2.28 -7.76 -9.96
C TYR A 479 -2.51 -8.67 -8.75
N LEU A 480 -3.59 -8.42 -8.04
CA LEU A 480 -3.97 -9.21 -6.87
C LEU A 480 -4.28 -10.67 -7.28
N ILE A 481 -4.03 -11.61 -6.38
CA ILE A 481 -4.38 -13.02 -6.61
C ILE A 481 -5.90 -13.16 -6.55
N ASP A 482 -6.48 -13.56 -7.67
CA ASP A 482 -7.91 -13.91 -7.80
C ASP A 482 -8.16 -15.41 -7.62
N LYS A 483 -7.20 -16.28 -8.01
CA LYS A 483 -7.25 -17.73 -7.85
C LYS A 483 -6.07 -18.23 -7.03
N ALA A 484 -6.33 -18.66 -5.80
CA ALA A 484 -5.32 -19.11 -4.83
C ALA A 484 -5.30 -20.64 -4.69
N ASP A 485 -4.11 -21.20 -4.49
CA ASP A 485 -3.90 -22.60 -4.12
C ASP A 485 -3.98 -22.79 -2.60
N PHE A 486 -3.61 -21.73 -1.86
CA PHE A 486 -3.58 -21.70 -0.41
C PHE A 486 -4.11 -20.37 0.11
N ILE A 487 -4.99 -20.43 1.13
CA ILE A 487 -5.44 -19.25 1.88
C ILE A 487 -5.21 -19.47 3.36
N SER A 488 -4.63 -18.47 4.04
CA SER A 488 -4.52 -18.43 5.49
C SER A 488 -5.25 -17.24 6.05
N CYS A 489 -5.98 -17.43 7.16
CA CYS A 489 -6.65 -16.37 7.90
C CYS A 489 -6.17 -16.35 9.35
N SER A 490 -5.51 -15.28 9.77
CA SER A 490 -4.96 -15.15 11.13
C SER A 490 -6.00 -14.69 12.17
N GLN A 491 -7.22 -14.31 11.73
CA GLN A 491 -8.28 -13.76 12.58
C GLN A 491 -9.59 -14.52 12.38
N GLN A 492 -10.05 -15.24 13.41
CA GLN A 492 -11.33 -15.97 13.35
C GLN A 492 -12.54 -15.06 13.08
N SER A 493 -12.53 -13.79 13.55
CA SER A 493 -13.63 -12.85 13.30
C SER A 493 -13.79 -12.43 11.82
N TYR A 494 -12.81 -12.73 10.98
CA TYR A 494 -12.88 -12.37 9.57
C TYR A 494 -13.80 -13.27 8.76
N VAL A 495 -14.00 -14.50 9.20
CA VAL A 495 -14.87 -15.46 8.48
C VAL A 495 -16.33 -15.00 8.37
N SER A 496 -16.79 -14.13 9.27
CA SER A 496 -18.14 -13.55 9.25
C SER A 496 -18.21 -12.14 8.65
N LYS A 497 -17.07 -11.54 8.32
CA LYS A 497 -16.99 -10.14 7.85
C LYS A 497 -16.55 -9.99 6.42
N TYR A 498 -15.73 -10.92 5.95
CA TYR A 498 -15.14 -10.89 4.61
C TYR A 498 -15.34 -12.24 3.94
N ASP A 499 -15.40 -12.24 2.63
CA ASP A 499 -15.31 -13.48 1.85
C ASP A 499 -13.83 -13.93 1.78
N VAL A 500 -13.36 -14.52 2.88
CA VAL A 500 -11.96 -14.94 3.02
C VAL A 500 -11.59 -16.08 2.08
N LEU A 501 -12.57 -16.87 1.60
CA LEU A 501 -12.35 -17.98 0.68
C LEU A 501 -12.42 -17.58 -0.79
N ALA A 502 -12.77 -16.33 -1.10
CA ALA A 502 -12.91 -15.86 -2.49
C ALA A 502 -11.71 -16.27 -3.36
N GLY A 503 -12.00 -17.08 -4.39
CA GLY A 503 -11.02 -17.54 -5.36
C GLY A 503 -10.08 -18.65 -4.88
N LEU A 504 -10.36 -19.34 -3.77
CA LEU A 504 -9.64 -20.56 -3.43
C LEU A 504 -10.03 -21.67 -4.44
N LYS A 505 -9.04 -22.26 -5.11
CA LYS A 505 -9.26 -23.28 -6.13
C LYS A 505 -9.87 -24.55 -5.55
N ASP A 506 -10.57 -25.34 -6.38
CA ASP A 506 -11.03 -26.68 -6.02
C ASP A 506 -9.88 -27.53 -5.49
N GLY A 507 -10.08 -28.20 -4.34
CA GLY A 507 -9.04 -28.96 -3.67
C GLY A 507 -7.93 -28.13 -3.04
N GLY A 508 -8.07 -26.79 -3.04
CA GLY A 508 -7.15 -25.87 -2.39
C GLY A 508 -7.08 -26.05 -0.87
N THR A 509 -6.16 -25.36 -0.22
CA THR A 509 -5.96 -25.47 1.23
C THR A 509 -6.36 -24.18 1.95
N PHE A 510 -7.17 -24.29 2.99
CA PHE A 510 -7.53 -23.21 3.89
C PHE A 510 -6.97 -23.46 5.29
N LEU A 511 -6.27 -22.49 5.87
CA LEU A 511 -5.77 -22.49 7.25
C LEU A 511 -6.41 -21.34 8.04
N LEU A 512 -7.12 -21.69 9.13
CA LEU A 512 -7.72 -20.70 10.04
C LEU A 512 -7.04 -20.74 11.40
N ASN A 513 -6.55 -19.59 11.87
CA ASN A 513 -6.15 -19.40 13.26
C ASN A 513 -7.40 -19.19 14.11
N THR A 514 -7.72 -20.15 14.94
CA THR A 514 -8.94 -20.13 15.78
C THR A 514 -8.78 -20.98 17.01
N MET A 515 -9.48 -20.61 18.08
CA MET A 515 -9.64 -21.44 19.29
C MET A 515 -10.88 -22.35 19.22
N TRP A 516 -11.64 -22.33 18.13
CA TRP A 516 -12.83 -23.16 17.96
C TRP A 516 -12.45 -24.61 17.72
N ASP A 517 -13.05 -25.53 18.47
CA ASP A 517 -13.05 -26.94 18.16
C ASP A 517 -14.08 -27.26 17.05
N ASP A 518 -14.17 -28.55 16.67
CA ASP A 518 -15.04 -28.95 15.54
C ASP A 518 -16.52 -28.65 15.82
N ALA A 519 -16.98 -28.69 17.07
CA ALA A 519 -18.34 -28.36 17.44
C ALA A 519 -18.59 -26.83 17.36
N ALA A 520 -17.64 -26.05 17.80
CA ALA A 520 -17.71 -24.58 17.69
C ALA A 520 -17.60 -24.12 16.23
N LEU A 521 -16.79 -24.80 15.39
CA LEU A 521 -16.74 -24.55 13.95
C LEU A 521 -18.10 -24.81 13.28
N GLU A 522 -18.77 -25.93 13.64
CA GLU A 522 -20.12 -26.22 13.15
C GLU A 522 -21.10 -25.12 13.49
N HIS A 523 -20.98 -24.50 14.65
CA HIS A 523 -21.90 -23.45 15.09
C HIS A 523 -21.57 -22.07 14.51
N ASN A 524 -20.30 -21.71 14.46
CA ASN A 524 -19.86 -20.33 14.23
C ASN A 524 -19.51 -20.01 12.77
N LEU A 525 -19.21 -21.00 11.92
CA LEU A 525 -18.91 -20.74 10.52
C LEU A 525 -20.17 -20.33 9.76
N PRO A 526 -20.12 -19.27 8.92
CA PRO A 526 -21.20 -18.88 8.03
C PRO A 526 -21.60 -20.03 7.09
N ALA A 527 -22.88 -20.14 6.78
CA ALA A 527 -23.39 -21.19 5.88
C ALA A 527 -22.77 -21.11 4.48
N GLU A 528 -22.56 -19.90 3.97
CA GLU A 528 -21.86 -19.68 2.69
C GLU A 528 -20.45 -20.27 2.69
N MET A 529 -19.67 -20.03 3.76
CA MET A 529 -18.34 -20.60 3.91
C MET A 529 -18.37 -22.13 4.02
N LYS A 530 -19.32 -22.70 4.77
CA LYS A 530 -19.54 -24.15 4.85
C LYS A 530 -19.82 -24.76 3.48
N ARG A 531 -20.74 -24.15 2.72
CA ARG A 531 -21.05 -24.57 1.34
C ARG A 531 -19.79 -24.56 0.47
N TYR A 532 -19.02 -23.48 0.52
CA TYR A 532 -17.80 -23.35 -0.28
C TYR A 532 -16.79 -24.43 0.06
N LEU A 533 -16.52 -24.65 1.35
CA LEU A 533 -15.58 -25.69 1.82
C LEU A 533 -15.95 -27.09 1.32
N ALA A 534 -17.24 -27.46 1.39
CA ALA A 534 -17.73 -28.78 0.98
C ALA A 534 -17.81 -28.93 -0.53
N GLN A 535 -18.37 -27.95 -1.25
CA GLN A 535 -18.62 -28.03 -2.70
C GLN A 535 -17.32 -27.98 -3.51
N HIS A 536 -16.30 -27.25 -3.03
CA HIS A 536 -14.99 -27.12 -3.68
C HIS A 536 -13.93 -28.07 -3.10
N HIS A 537 -14.34 -29.03 -2.27
CA HIS A 537 -13.45 -30.06 -1.69
C HIS A 537 -12.20 -29.48 -1.03
N ILE A 538 -12.36 -28.37 -0.29
CA ILE A 538 -11.25 -27.65 0.33
C ILE A 538 -10.63 -28.47 1.47
N ARG A 539 -9.31 -28.57 1.50
CA ARG A 539 -8.57 -29.10 2.63
C ARG A 539 -8.54 -28.04 3.74
N PHE A 540 -9.32 -28.26 4.77
CA PHE A 540 -9.49 -27.29 5.85
C PHE A 540 -8.66 -27.66 7.06
N TYR A 541 -7.83 -26.72 7.51
CA TYR A 541 -6.98 -26.86 8.69
C TYR A 541 -7.23 -25.73 9.66
N THR A 542 -7.14 -26.03 10.97
CA THR A 542 -7.16 -25.05 12.05
C THR A 542 -5.91 -25.14 12.91
N ILE A 543 -5.61 -24.05 13.62
CA ILE A 543 -4.55 -23.98 14.61
C ILE A 543 -4.92 -22.93 15.67
N ASP A 544 -4.76 -23.24 16.97
CA ASP A 544 -4.83 -22.23 18.04
C ASP A 544 -3.44 -21.64 18.29
N ALA A 545 -3.00 -20.77 17.36
CA ALA A 545 -1.70 -20.12 17.46
C ALA A 545 -1.62 -19.16 18.67
N VAL A 546 -2.76 -18.67 19.16
CA VAL A 546 -2.82 -17.75 20.32
C VAL A 546 -2.50 -18.49 21.60
N ASP A 547 -3.07 -19.68 21.79
CA ASP A 547 -2.79 -20.49 22.97
C ASP A 547 -1.35 -21.02 22.95
N ILE A 548 -0.90 -21.52 21.80
CA ILE A 548 0.50 -21.95 21.60
C ILE A 548 1.47 -20.81 21.95
N ALA A 549 1.26 -19.60 21.42
CA ALA A 549 2.12 -18.44 21.70
C ALA A 549 2.15 -18.08 23.19
N ARG A 550 0.99 -18.14 23.85
CA ARG A 550 0.88 -17.86 25.28
C ARG A 550 1.64 -18.88 26.12
N ASN A 551 1.47 -20.16 25.82
CA ASN A 551 2.15 -21.25 26.54
C ASN A 551 3.67 -21.22 26.39
N LEU A 552 4.16 -20.68 25.26
CA LEU A 552 5.59 -20.45 25.02
C LEU A 552 6.13 -19.13 25.61
N GLY A 553 5.27 -18.30 26.22
CA GLY A 553 5.70 -17.00 26.75
C GLY A 553 5.85 -15.90 25.67
N LEU A 554 5.35 -16.11 24.46
CA LEU A 554 5.41 -15.16 23.34
C LEU A 554 4.25 -14.12 23.38
N GLY A 555 3.32 -14.26 24.31
CA GLY A 555 2.12 -13.40 24.43
C GLY A 555 1.20 -13.58 23.22
N ASN A 556 0.94 -12.52 22.46
CA ASN A 556 0.07 -12.57 21.28
C ASN A 556 0.85 -12.72 19.95
N ARG A 557 2.14 -13.10 19.99
CA ARG A 557 2.99 -13.18 18.80
C ARG A 557 2.84 -14.54 18.13
N THR A 558 1.93 -14.63 17.17
CA THR A 558 1.58 -15.88 16.47
C THR A 558 2.33 -16.11 15.16
N ASN A 559 3.08 -15.12 14.69
CA ASN A 559 3.67 -15.08 13.35
C ASN A 559 4.59 -16.29 13.03
N MET A 560 5.47 -16.71 13.93
CA MET A 560 6.36 -17.88 13.67
C MET A 560 5.57 -19.16 13.59
N ILE A 561 4.50 -19.30 14.39
CA ILE A 561 3.60 -20.43 14.40
C ILE A 561 2.85 -20.53 13.06
N MET A 562 2.21 -19.43 12.65
CA MET A 562 1.46 -19.38 11.40
C MET A 562 2.37 -19.56 10.17
N GLN A 563 3.59 -19.02 10.21
CA GLN A 563 4.56 -19.15 9.12
C GLN A 563 5.05 -20.58 8.96
N SER A 564 5.33 -21.30 10.04
CA SER A 564 5.72 -22.71 9.97
C SER A 564 4.56 -23.62 9.53
N ALA A 565 3.33 -23.34 9.97
CA ALA A 565 2.11 -23.98 9.49
C ALA A 565 1.94 -23.81 7.96
N PHE A 566 2.16 -22.59 7.47
CA PHE A 566 2.16 -22.30 6.03
C PHE A 566 3.17 -23.16 5.26
N PHE A 567 4.44 -23.18 5.69
CA PHE A 567 5.46 -23.96 5.01
C PHE A 567 5.11 -25.47 4.99
N LYS A 568 4.48 -25.96 6.05
CA LYS A 568 4.04 -27.38 6.13
C LYS A 568 2.91 -27.68 5.14
N LEU A 569 1.94 -26.79 5.00
CA LEU A 569 0.70 -27.04 4.24
C LEU A 569 0.83 -26.65 2.76
N ALA A 570 1.59 -25.61 2.44
CA ALA A 570 1.76 -25.13 1.07
C ALA A 570 2.78 -25.95 0.25
N ASP A 571 3.65 -26.72 0.92
CA ASP A 571 4.61 -27.68 0.33
C ASP A 571 5.44 -27.10 -0.86
N ILE A 572 5.85 -25.82 -0.72
CA ILE A 572 6.60 -25.11 -1.76
C ILE A 572 8.07 -25.56 -1.77
N ILE A 573 8.61 -25.86 -0.58
CA ILE A 573 9.95 -26.37 -0.35
C ILE A 573 9.90 -27.50 0.69
N PRO A 574 10.87 -28.41 0.72
CA PRO A 574 10.91 -29.49 1.73
C PRO A 574 10.83 -28.90 3.15
N ILE A 575 9.94 -29.47 3.98
CA ILE A 575 9.67 -28.91 5.33
C ILE A 575 10.91 -28.86 6.21
N GLN A 576 11.86 -29.81 6.08
CA GLN A 576 13.11 -29.82 6.83
C GLN A 576 13.97 -28.58 6.50
N ASP A 577 14.02 -28.21 5.22
CA ASP A 577 14.76 -27.04 4.76
C ASP A 577 14.07 -25.77 5.23
N ALA A 578 12.72 -25.71 5.14
CA ALA A 578 11.94 -24.58 5.64
C ALA A 578 12.19 -24.34 7.15
N VAL A 579 12.12 -25.39 7.96
CA VAL A 579 12.37 -25.30 9.41
C VAL A 579 13.79 -24.81 9.70
N LYS A 580 14.79 -25.33 8.96
CA LYS A 580 16.18 -24.88 9.10
C LYS A 580 16.30 -23.39 8.80
N TYR A 581 15.82 -22.93 7.65
CA TYR A 581 15.91 -21.51 7.24
C TYR A 581 15.14 -20.59 8.18
N LEU A 582 13.97 -21.01 8.69
CA LEU A 582 13.24 -20.26 9.70
C LEU A 582 14.05 -20.09 10.98
N LYS A 583 14.65 -21.19 11.50
CA LYS A 583 15.46 -21.12 12.72
C LYS A 583 16.75 -20.32 12.52
N ASP A 584 17.39 -20.40 11.37
CA ASP A 584 18.56 -19.57 11.01
C ASP A 584 18.17 -18.09 10.97
N SER A 585 17.02 -17.75 10.37
CA SER A 585 16.48 -16.36 10.35
C SER A 585 16.15 -15.85 11.76
N ILE A 586 15.56 -16.69 12.61
CA ILE A 586 15.28 -16.37 14.02
C ILE A 586 16.58 -16.04 14.77
N ALA A 587 17.62 -16.85 14.59
CA ALA A 587 18.92 -16.62 15.22
C ALA A 587 19.52 -15.24 14.82
N VAL A 588 19.44 -14.88 13.55
CA VAL A 588 19.90 -13.57 13.04
C VAL A 588 19.05 -12.41 13.60
N THR A 589 17.73 -12.56 13.59
CA THR A 589 16.82 -11.47 13.95
C THR A 589 16.77 -11.22 15.46
N TYR A 590 16.77 -12.27 16.25
CA TYR A 590 16.55 -12.22 17.70
C TYR A 590 17.81 -12.50 18.52
N GLY A 591 18.93 -12.89 17.92
CA GLY A 591 20.16 -13.21 18.65
C GLY A 591 20.64 -12.12 19.62
N LYS A 592 20.49 -10.86 19.24
CA LYS A 592 20.82 -9.70 20.11
C LYS A 592 19.87 -9.54 21.31
N LYS A 593 18.71 -10.23 21.33
CA LYS A 593 17.72 -10.17 22.41
C LYS A 593 17.91 -11.27 23.47
N GLY A 594 18.82 -12.19 23.26
CA GLY A 594 19.20 -13.28 24.15
C GLY A 594 18.70 -14.65 23.69
N ASP A 595 19.40 -15.69 24.15
CA ASP A 595 19.19 -17.08 23.73
C ASP A 595 17.81 -17.61 24.08
N ASP A 596 17.22 -17.18 25.19
CA ASP A 596 15.86 -17.55 25.61
C ASP A 596 14.82 -17.10 24.57
N VAL A 597 14.97 -15.89 24.02
CA VAL A 597 14.05 -15.36 22.98
C VAL A 597 14.20 -16.17 21.68
N VAL A 598 15.43 -16.55 21.33
CA VAL A 598 15.69 -17.40 20.17
C VAL A 598 15.07 -18.78 20.37
N ALA A 599 15.25 -19.40 21.55
CA ALA A 599 14.70 -20.71 21.89
C ALA A 599 13.16 -20.72 21.85
N MET A 600 12.49 -19.71 22.41
CA MET A 600 11.03 -19.58 22.38
C MET A 600 10.50 -19.49 20.94
N ASN A 601 11.15 -18.68 20.08
CA ASN A 601 10.72 -18.55 18.68
C ASN A 601 11.01 -19.84 17.87
N CYS A 602 12.10 -20.54 18.15
CA CYS A 602 12.37 -21.85 17.54
C CYS A 602 11.34 -22.90 17.96
N ALA A 603 10.94 -22.93 19.23
CA ALA A 603 9.87 -23.80 19.72
C ALA A 603 8.51 -23.47 19.06
N ALA A 604 8.24 -22.18 18.78
CA ALA A 604 7.05 -21.76 18.05
C ALA A 604 7.01 -22.32 16.62
N VAL A 605 8.15 -22.41 15.94
CA VAL A 605 8.25 -23.04 14.61
C VAL A 605 7.87 -24.54 14.70
N ASP A 606 8.41 -25.26 15.69
CA ASP A 606 8.12 -26.69 15.86
C ASP A 606 6.65 -26.93 16.21
N GLN A 607 6.08 -26.13 17.12
CA GLN A 607 4.67 -26.25 17.52
C GLN A 607 3.69 -25.80 16.43
N GLY A 608 4.05 -24.87 15.55
CA GLY A 608 3.22 -24.52 14.42
C GLY A 608 3.01 -25.66 13.40
N ILE A 609 3.93 -26.60 13.36
CA ILE A 609 3.81 -27.82 12.53
C ILE A 609 2.99 -28.89 13.24
N THR A 610 3.26 -29.11 14.53
CA THR A 610 2.62 -30.19 15.30
C THR A 610 1.24 -29.83 15.84
N GLY A 611 0.93 -28.55 15.96
CA GLY A 611 -0.36 -28.04 16.42
C GLY A 611 -1.44 -27.90 15.35
N LEU A 612 -1.15 -28.29 14.10
CA LEU A 612 -2.13 -28.30 13.02
C LEU A 612 -3.20 -29.37 13.27
N HIS A 613 -4.47 -28.98 13.13
CA HIS A 613 -5.61 -29.88 13.15
C HIS A 613 -6.30 -29.86 11.78
N GLU A 614 -6.45 -31.04 11.16
CA GLU A 614 -7.19 -31.22 9.92
C GLU A 614 -8.67 -31.43 10.23
N VAL A 615 -9.50 -30.53 9.73
CA VAL A 615 -10.96 -30.58 9.96
C VAL A 615 -11.60 -31.47 8.90
N ALA A 616 -12.30 -32.52 9.34
CA ALA A 616 -13.10 -33.33 8.45
C ALA A 616 -14.36 -32.56 8.01
N VAL A 617 -14.32 -31.94 6.82
CA VAL A 617 -15.44 -31.17 6.27
C VAL A 617 -16.66 -32.09 6.06
N PRO A 618 -17.77 -31.89 6.79
CA PRO A 618 -18.94 -32.75 6.64
C PRO A 618 -19.61 -32.56 5.27
N ALA A 619 -20.05 -33.66 4.63
CA ALA A 619 -20.80 -33.56 3.38
C ALA A 619 -22.10 -32.73 3.50
N SER A 620 -22.71 -32.71 4.70
CA SER A 620 -23.89 -31.91 5.01
C SER A 620 -23.68 -30.41 4.89
N TRP A 621 -22.43 -29.93 4.95
CA TRP A 621 -22.11 -28.50 4.76
C TRP A 621 -22.40 -28.00 3.35
N ALA A 622 -22.44 -28.88 2.35
CA ALA A 622 -22.79 -28.52 0.99
C ALA A 622 -24.19 -27.90 0.86
N ASP A 623 -25.09 -28.27 1.78
CA ASP A 623 -26.48 -27.81 1.81
C ASP A 623 -26.76 -26.89 3.02
N ALA A 624 -25.75 -26.32 3.65
CA ALA A 624 -25.92 -25.44 4.80
C ALA A 624 -26.82 -24.23 4.46
N VAL A 625 -27.78 -23.96 5.32
CA VAL A 625 -28.78 -22.91 5.12
C VAL A 625 -28.39 -21.68 5.92
N ASP A 626 -28.48 -20.50 5.31
CA ASP A 626 -28.20 -19.24 5.99
C ASP A 626 -29.20 -19.01 7.13
N ALA A 627 -28.67 -18.54 8.28
CA ALA A 627 -29.53 -18.12 9.37
C ALA A 627 -30.44 -16.98 8.89
N PRO A 628 -31.68 -16.85 9.46
CA PRO A 628 -32.54 -15.71 9.16
C PRO A 628 -31.73 -14.43 9.33
N ALA A 629 -31.84 -13.53 8.36
CA ALA A 629 -31.16 -12.24 8.44
C ALA A 629 -31.54 -11.58 9.78
N ALA A 630 -30.52 -11.21 10.58
CA ALA A 630 -30.75 -10.41 11.77
C ALA A 630 -31.55 -9.15 11.37
N GLU A 631 -32.43 -8.68 12.26
CA GLU A 631 -33.20 -7.43 12.01
C GLU A 631 -32.20 -6.35 11.55
N THR A 632 -32.47 -5.78 10.38
CA THR A 632 -31.60 -4.76 9.80
C THR A 632 -31.57 -3.56 10.73
N ARG A 633 -30.43 -3.27 11.32
CA ARG A 633 -30.22 -2.03 12.07
C ARG A 633 -30.59 -0.85 11.17
N GLU A 634 -31.41 0.05 11.67
CA GLU A 634 -31.69 1.29 10.97
C GLU A 634 -30.41 2.15 10.96
N VAL A 635 -29.84 2.33 9.78
CA VAL A 635 -28.61 3.12 9.57
C VAL A 635 -28.83 4.14 8.46
N PRO A 636 -28.14 5.29 8.49
CA PRO A 636 -28.19 6.28 7.40
C PRO A 636 -27.85 5.66 6.04
N ASP A 637 -28.46 6.17 4.97
CA ASP A 637 -28.22 5.66 3.61
C ASP A 637 -26.76 5.70 3.19
N TYR A 638 -26.01 6.73 3.62
CA TYR A 638 -24.59 6.82 3.38
C TYR A 638 -23.82 5.63 4.00
N ILE A 639 -24.18 5.24 5.21
CA ILE A 639 -23.56 4.07 5.87
C ILE A 639 -23.87 2.81 5.08
N ARG A 640 -25.14 2.57 4.74
CA ARG A 640 -25.59 1.36 4.06
C ARG A 640 -25.02 1.24 2.65
N ASN A 641 -25.07 2.32 1.88
CA ASN A 641 -24.78 2.28 0.44
C ASN A 641 -23.31 2.56 0.11
N PHE A 642 -22.56 3.15 1.05
CA PHE A 642 -21.16 3.52 0.81
C PHE A 642 -20.22 2.89 1.85
N LEU A 643 -20.37 3.23 3.14
CA LEU A 643 -19.39 2.84 4.14
C LEU A 643 -19.33 1.32 4.37
N GLU A 644 -20.49 0.65 4.48
CA GLU A 644 -20.53 -0.81 4.69
C GLU A 644 -19.93 -1.58 3.52
N PRO A 645 -20.23 -1.29 2.23
CA PRO A 645 -19.55 -1.91 1.10
C PRO A 645 -18.03 -1.67 1.13
N VAL A 646 -17.59 -0.45 1.41
CA VAL A 646 -16.14 -0.15 1.53
C VAL A 646 -15.49 -0.95 2.66
N ASN A 647 -16.12 -1.05 3.81
CA ASN A 647 -15.62 -1.83 4.95
C ASN A 647 -15.59 -3.34 4.68
N ARG A 648 -16.44 -3.87 3.80
CA ARG A 648 -16.40 -5.26 3.32
C ARG A 648 -15.42 -5.48 2.15
N MET A 649 -14.66 -4.44 1.75
CA MET A 649 -13.75 -4.48 0.59
C MET A 649 -14.48 -4.64 -0.76
N GLU A 650 -15.73 -4.19 -0.85
CA GLU A 650 -16.59 -4.23 -2.04
C GLU A 650 -16.68 -2.86 -2.74
N GLY A 651 -15.80 -1.92 -2.42
CA GLY A 651 -15.79 -0.57 -2.98
C GLY A 651 -15.70 -0.52 -4.52
N ASP A 652 -15.18 -1.57 -5.15
CA ASP A 652 -15.13 -1.70 -6.60
C ASP A 652 -16.52 -1.78 -7.26
N ASN A 653 -17.53 -2.18 -6.51
CA ASN A 653 -18.91 -2.30 -6.95
C ASN A 653 -19.71 -0.99 -6.85
N ILE A 654 -19.15 0.05 -6.21
CA ILE A 654 -19.81 1.35 -6.06
C ILE A 654 -19.71 2.11 -7.39
N PRO A 655 -20.84 2.48 -8.04
CA PRO A 655 -20.81 3.26 -9.27
C PRO A 655 -20.37 4.71 -9.00
N VAL A 656 -19.98 5.41 -10.06
CA VAL A 656 -19.55 6.82 -9.96
C VAL A 656 -20.65 7.70 -9.34
N SER A 657 -21.91 7.48 -9.67
CA SER A 657 -23.04 8.22 -9.08
C SER A 657 -23.16 8.04 -7.56
N GLY A 658 -22.70 6.93 -7.01
CA GLY A 658 -22.69 6.67 -5.56
C GLY A 658 -21.83 7.66 -4.76
N LEU A 659 -20.92 8.38 -5.43
CA LEU A 659 -20.05 9.40 -4.82
C LEU A 659 -20.60 10.83 -4.96
N LEU A 660 -21.75 11.03 -5.63
CA LEU A 660 -22.37 12.37 -5.78
C LEU A 660 -22.60 13.09 -4.45
N PRO A 661 -23.05 12.42 -3.37
CA PRO A 661 -23.26 13.08 -2.08
C PRO A 661 -21.98 13.69 -1.45
N VAL A 662 -20.80 13.22 -1.88
CA VAL A 662 -19.48 13.60 -1.34
C VAL A 662 -18.53 14.13 -2.41
N GLN A 663 -19.08 14.60 -3.55
CA GLN A 663 -18.31 15.00 -4.73
C GLN A 663 -17.33 16.15 -4.50
N ASP A 664 -17.58 16.99 -3.51
CA ASP A 664 -16.73 18.11 -3.09
C ASP A 664 -15.75 17.74 -1.97
N GLY A 665 -15.75 16.46 -1.53
CA GLY A 665 -14.90 15.97 -0.44
C GLY A 665 -15.47 16.21 0.97
N ALA A 666 -16.73 16.69 1.09
CA ALA A 666 -17.41 16.82 2.37
C ALA A 666 -18.08 15.50 2.74
N TYR A 667 -17.50 14.76 3.68
CA TYR A 667 -18.01 13.49 4.18
C TYR A 667 -18.85 13.66 5.43
N PRO A 668 -19.91 12.86 5.64
CA PRO A 668 -20.65 12.82 6.89
C PRO A 668 -19.73 12.49 8.08
N THR A 669 -19.94 13.18 9.20
CA THR A 669 -19.18 12.96 10.42
C THR A 669 -19.80 11.84 11.28
N GLY A 670 -19.07 11.33 12.30
CA GLY A 670 -19.55 10.31 13.24
C GLY A 670 -19.73 8.91 12.67
N THR A 671 -19.27 8.64 11.47
CA THR A 671 -19.41 7.35 10.78
C THR A 671 -18.70 6.20 11.48
N SER A 672 -17.65 6.46 12.24
CA SER A 672 -16.89 5.45 12.98
C SER A 672 -17.75 4.69 14.02
N ALA A 673 -18.84 5.29 14.50
CA ALA A 673 -19.77 4.63 15.43
C ALA A 673 -20.46 3.39 14.81
N TYR A 674 -20.50 3.29 13.50
CA TYR A 674 -21.14 2.20 12.76
C TYR A 674 -20.19 1.08 12.35
N GLU A 675 -18.86 1.27 12.45
CA GLU A 675 -17.88 0.28 11.98
C GLU A 675 -17.89 -1.03 12.80
N LYS A 676 -17.99 -0.96 14.11
CA LYS A 676 -18.07 -2.12 15.04
C LYS A 676 -17.09 -3.23 14.68
N ARG A 677 -15.80 -2.90 14.57
CA ARG A 677 -14.77 -3.77 13.99
C ARG A 677 -14.54 -5.10 14.71
N GLY A 678 -14.72 -5.14 16.05
CA GLY A 678 -14.58 -6.35 16.88
C GLY A 678 -13.21 -7.02 16.73
N VAL A 679 -12.13 -6.24 16.68
CA VAL A 679 -10.76 -6.73 16.41
C VAL A 679 -10.03 -7.22 17.66
N ALA A 680 -10.51 -6.90 18.85
CA ALA A 680 -9.90 -7.32 20.10
C ALA A 680 -10.19 -8.78 20.41
N ILE A 681 -9.17 -9.56 20.79
CA ILE A 681 -9.36 -10.91 21.33
C ILE A 681 -9.91 -10.83 22.75
N ARG A 682 -9.47 -9.83 23.52
CA ARG A 682 -9.89 -9.59 24.90
C ARG A 682 -10.26 -8.12 25.07
N VAL A 683 -11.34 -7.89 25.81
CA VAL A 683 -11.87 -6.57 26.13
C VAL A 683 -11.97 -6.40 27.64
N PRO A 684 -11.96 -5.17 28.18
CA PRO A 684 -12.08 -4.97 29.60
C PRO A 684 -13.47 -5.36 30.10
N HIS A 685 -13.52 -6.05 31.23
CA HIS A 685 -14.72 -6.26 32.08
C HIS A 685 -14.67 -5.32 33.26
N TRP A 686 -15.79 -4.72 33.62
CA TRP A 686 -15.88 -3.78 34.76
C TRP A 686 -16.52 -4.41 36.01
N ASP A 687 -15.78 -4.36 37.12
CA ASP A 687 -16.25 -4.75 38.44
C ASP A 687 -16.70 -3.50 39.23
N ALA A 688 -18.02 -3.38 39.44
CA ALA A 688 -18.63 -2.25 40.13
C ALA A 688 -18.16 -2.12 41.58
N GLU A 689 -17.98 -3.22 42.28
CA GLU A 689 -17.63 -3.22 43.72
C GLU A 689 -16.25 -2.62 43.95
N LYS A 690 -15.30 -2.96 43.10
CA LYS A 690 -13.89 -2.48 43.17
C LYS A 690 -13.71 -1.05 42.65
N CYS A 691 -14.66 -0.54 41.89
CA CYS A 691 -14.52 0.75 41.18
C CYS A 691 -14.63 1.94 42.17
N ILE A 692 -13.64 2.81 42.15
CA ILE A 692 -13.58 4.05 42.95
C ILE A 692 -14.11 5.29 42.20
N GLN A 693 -14.60 5.15 40.99
CA GLN A 693 -15.18 6.21 40.13
C GLN A 693 -14.21 7.35 39.80
N CYS A 694 -12.95 7.05 39.57
CA CYS A 694 -11.91 8.05 39.22
C CYS A 694 -11.87 8.42 37.74
N ASN A 695 -12.47 7.64 36.84
CA ASN A 695 -12.55 7.78 35.41
C ASN A 695 -11.18 7.76 34.66
N GLN A 696 -10.09 7.33 35.30
CA GLN A 696 -8.79 7.24 34.65
C GLN A 696 -8.80 6.26 33.46
N CYS A 697 -9.56 5.17 33.57
CA CYS A 697 -9.72 4.21 32.47
C CYS A 697 -10.33 4.85 31.21
N SER A 698 -11.34 5.70 31.38
CA SER A 698 -11.94 6.47 30.30
C SER A 698 -10.95 7.52 29.77
N PHE A 699 -10.24 8.22 30.67
CA PHE A 699 -9.30 9.27 30.31
C PHE A 699 -8.20 8.80 29.37
N VAL A 700 -7.61 7.63 29.63
CA VAL A 700 -6.51 7.06 28.80
C VAL A 700 -6.99 6.24 27.62
N CYS A 701 -8.30 6.00 27.46
CA CYS A 701 -8.80 5.17 26.36
C CYS A 701 -8.59 5.86 25.03
N PRO A 702 -7.76 5.29 24.11
CA PRO A 702 -7.43 5.94 22.83
C PRO A 702 -8.59 5.93 21.84
N HIS A 703 -9.59 5.08 22.05
CA HIS A 703 -10.72 4.93 21.12
C HIS A 703 -12.05 5.42 21.70
N GLY A 704 -12.09 5.97 22.92
CA GLY A 704 -13.30 6.46 23.53
C GLY A 704 -14.38 5.39 23.79
N CYS A 705 -13.99 4.11 23.78
CA CYS A 705 -14.91 2.98 23.96
C CYS A 705 -15.16 2.62 25.46
N ILE A 706 -14.58 3.36 26.40
CA ILE A 706 -14.84 3.26 27.84
C ILE A 706 -15.33 4.62 28.32
N ARG A 707 -16.53 4.67 28.90
CA ARG A 707 -17.16 5.91 29.36
C ARG A 707 -17.83 5.77 30.73
N PRO A 708 -17.66 6.77 31.59
CA PRO A 708 -18.51 6.87 32.79
C PRO A 708 -19.88 7.38 32.37
N ILE A 709 -20.91 6.67 32.81
CA ILE A 709 -22.32 7.01 32.56
C ILE A 709 -23.02 7.29 33.86
N LEU A 710 -23.89 8.30 33.84
CA LEU A 710 -24.83 8.62 34.91
C LEU A 710 -26.24 8.28 34.41
N THR A 711 -26.98 7.48 35.19
CA THR A 711 -28.38 7.14 34.91
C THR A 711 -29.27 7.55 36.09
N THR A 712 -30.49 7.98 35.78
CA THR A 712 -31.53 8.14 36.81
C THR A 712 -32.00 6.75 37.31
N PRO A 713 -32.69 6.64 38.42
CA PRO A 713 -33.29 5.38 38.88
C PRO A 713 -34.23 4.76 37.81
N GLU A 714 -34.99 5.58 37.09
CA GLU A 714 -35.91 5.14 36.03
C GLU A 714 -35.15 4.60 34.83
N GLU A 715 -34.10 5.30 34.37
CA GLU A 715 -33.24 4.82 33.31
C GLU A 715 -32.50 3.54 33.68
N THR A 716 -32.08 3.41 34.96
CA THR A 716 -31.43 2.18 35.44
C THR A 716 -32.41 1.01 35.42
N ALA A 717 -33.69 1.25 35.78
CA ALA A 717 -34.73 0.22 35.80
C ALA A 717 -35.14 -0.23 34.37
N ALA A 718 -35.00 0.65 33.38
CA ALA A 718 -35.33 0.36 31.99
C ALA A 718 -34.15 -0.26 31.19
N ALA A 719 -32.97 -0.40 31.81
CA ALA A 719 -31.78 -0.89 31.15
C ALA A 719 -31.85 -2.40 30.84
N PRO A 720 -31.08 -2.88 29.83
CA PRO A 720 -31.01 -4.30 29.52
C PRO A 720 -30.56 -5.16 30.71
N GLU A 721 -30.89 -6.45 30.66
CA GLU A 721 -30.50 -7.43 31.68
C GLU A 721 -28.97 -7.39 31.94
N GLY A 722 -28.60 -7.50 33.24
CA GLY A 722 -27.20 -7.45 33.67
C GLY A 722 -26.58 -6.04 33.69
N TYR A 723 -27.35 -4.98 33.52
CA TYR A 723 -26.89 -3.59 33.63
C TYR A 723 -26.61 -3.23 35.11
N VAL A 724 -25.37 -3.48 35.53
CA VAL A 724 -24.92 -3.21 36.92
C VAL A 724 -24.56 -1.73 37.09
N THR A 725 -24.98 -1.11 38.17
CA THR A 725 -24.64 0.27 38.57
C THR A 725 -24.28 0.34 40.07
N LYS A 726 -23.76 1.48 40.49
CA LYS A 726 -23.58 1.84 41.89
C LYS A 726 -23.88 3.33 42.08
N PRO A 727 -24.19 3.80 43.32
CA PRO A 727 -24.45 5.20 43.60
C PRO A 727 -23.30 6.11 43.11
N ALA A 728 -23.61 7.22 42.45
CA ALA A 728 -22.60 8.13 41.93
C ALA A 728 -21.98 8.95 43.10
N ASN A 729 -20.66 8.87 43.26
CA ASN A 729 -19.93 9.63 44.27
C ASN A 729 -19.90 11.14 43.93
N GLY A 730 -20.63 11.94 44.67
CA GLY A 730 -20.74 13.40 44.50
C GLY A 730 -21.90 13.84 43.61
N ALA A 731 -22.81 12.92 43.21
CA ALA A 731 -24.05 13.20 42.47
C ALA A 731 -25.11 12.19 42.87
N LYS A 732 -25.68 12.35 44.09
CA LYS A 732 -26.53 11.35 44.77
C LYS A 732 -27.82 11.01 44.01
N GLU A 733 -28.24 11.88 43.14
CA GLU A 733 -29.43 11.71 42.29
C GLU A 733 -29.24 10.70 41.16
N TYR A 734 -27.98 10.29 40.91
CA TYR A 734 -27.62 9.38 39.82
C TYR A 734 -27.01 8.06 40.30
N GLN A 735 -27.18 7.05 39.47
CA GLN A 735 -26.41 5.83 39.48
C GLN A 735 -25.23 5.97 38.50
N PHE A 736 -24.09 5.34 38.81
CA PHE A 736 -22.85 5.38 38.03
C PHE A 736 -22.52 4.00 37.47
N ARG A 737 -22.07 3.99 36.21
CA ARG A 737 -21.50 2.82 35.56
C ARG A 737 -20.32 3.23 34.71
N ILE A 738 -19.35 2.33 34.55
CA ILE A 738 -18.41 2.37 33.42
C ILE A 738 -19.02 1.51 32.29
N ALA A 739 -19.43 2.16 31.21
CA ALA A 739 -19.90 1.50 30.00
C ALA A 739 -18.72 1.20 29.07
N ILE A 740 -18.78 0.06 28.43
CA ILE A 740 -17.72 -0.43 27.53
C ILE A 740 -18.36 -0.80 26.20
N SER A 741 -17.82 -0.28 25.09
CA SER A 741 -18.17 -0.74 23.74
C SER A 741 -17.21 -1.87 23.34
N PRO A 742 -17.61 -3.15 23.44
CA PRO A 742 -16.69 -4.25 23.22
C PRO A 742 -16.22 -4.35 21.77
N ASN A 743 -17.11 -4.06 20.81
CA ASN A 743 -16.82 -4.16 19.38
C ASN A 743 -16.00 -3.00 18.82
N ASP A 744 -15.83 -1.89 19.55
CA ASP A 744 -14.98 -0.75 19.22
C ASP A 744 -13.65 -0.77 19.99
N CYS A 745 -13.50 -1.68 20.94
CA CYS A 745 -12.28 -1.86 21.71
C CYS A 745 -11.19 -2.53 20.88
N THR A 746 -9.93 -2.07 21.00
CA THR A 746 -8.76 -2.67 20.34
C THR A 746 -7.93 -3.58 21.24
N GLY A 747 -8.37 -3.81 22.50
CA GLY A 747 -7.72 -4.75 23.41
C GLY A 747 -6.36 -4.30 23.97
N CYS A 748 -6.04 -3.01 23.93
CA CYS A 748 -4.71 -2.49 24.32
C CYS A 748 -4.35 -2.63 25.83
N GLY A 749 -5.35 -2.82 26.72
CA GLY A 749 -5.14 -3.00 28.16
C GLY A 749 -4.78 -1.74 28.97
N ASN A 750 -4.65 -0.56 28.35
CA ASN A 750 -4.29 0.68 29.05
C ASN A 750 -5.22 1.01 30.22
N CYS A 751 -6.52 0.75 30.06
CA CYS A 751 -7.52 0.99 31.10
C CYS A 751 -7.30 0.14 32.36
N VAL A 752 -6.90 -1.12 32.18
CA VAL A 752 -6.56 -2.04 33.28
C VAL A 752 -5.27 -1.60 33.94
N ASN A 753 -4.25 -1.24 33.16
CA ASN A 753 -2.95 -0.83 33.68
C ASN A 753 -3.05 0.43 34.54
N VAL A 754 -3.80 1.45 34.11
CA VAL A 754 -3.92 2.73 34.81
C VAL A 754 -4.84 2.67 36.02
N CYS A 755 -5.68 1.63 36.19
CA CYS A 755 -6.65 1.56 37.29
C CYS A 755 -5.95 1.62 38.64
N PRO A 756 -6.24 2.65 39.50
CA PRO A 756 -5.53 2.86 40.74
C PRO A 756 -6.21 2.15 41.91
N ALA A 757 -7.32 1.45 41.68
CA ALA A 757 -8.02 0.71 42.74
C ALA A 757 -7.10 -0.36 43.39
N LYS A 758 -7.20 -0.58 44.68
CA LYS A 758 -6.37 -1.53 45.42
C LYS A 758 -6.43 -2.93 44.81
N GLU A 759 -7.64 -3.37 44.49
CA GLU A 759 -7.90 -4.47 43.56
C GLU A 759 -8.39 -3.84 42.25
N LYS A 760 -7.78 -4.20 41.12
CA LYS A 760 -8.16 -3.64 39.83
C LYS A 760 -9.66 -3.80 39.59
N ALA A 761 -10.34 -2.71 39.26
CA ALA A 761 -11.77 -2.69 38.92
C ALA A 761 -12.02 -3.09 37.44
N LEU A 762 -10.98 -3.41 36.72
CA LEU A 762 -11.03 -3.86 35.31
C LEU A 762 -10.09 -5.05 35.13
N ASP A 763 -10.56 -6.09 34.46
CA ASP A 763 -9.77 -7.23 33.98
C ASP A 763 -10.07 -7.49 32.49
N MET A 764 -9.16 -8.18 31.79
CA MET A 764 -9.32 -8.45 30.35
C MET A 764 -9.92 -9.83 30.15
N ARG A 765 -11.13 -9.91 29.57
CA ARG A 765 -11.85 -11.14 29.24
C ARG A 765 -11.98 -11.34 27.74
N LEU A 766 -12.29 -12.57 27.32
CA LEU A 766 -12.54 -12.85 25.91
C LEU A 766 -13.72 -12.02 25.41
N LEU A 767 -13.59 -11.48 24.19
CA LEU A 767 -14.65 -10.67 23.57
C LEU A 767 -15.98 -11.41 23.51
N GLU A 768 -15.95 -12.72 23.24
CA GLU A 768 -17.15 -13.57 23.18
C GLU A 768 -17.93 -13.61 24.50
N GLN A 769 -17.24 -13.48 25.63
CA GLN A 769 -17.84 -13.48 26.97
C GLN A 769 -18.45 -12.12 27.33
N GLU A 770 -18.12 -11.06 26.62
CA GLU A 770 -18.53 -9.68 26.91
C GLU A 770 -19.46 -9.11 25.82
N GLN A 771 -20.02 -9.94 24.93
CA GLN A 771 -20.89 -9.46 23.85
C GLN A 771 -22.17 -8.80 24.34
N ASP A 772 -22.70 -9.20 25.50
CA ASP A 772 -23.86 -8.55 26.12
C ASP A 772 -23.63 -7.06 26.41
N GLU A 773 -22.37 -6.63 26.58
CA GLU A 773 -22.04 -5.23 26.79
C GLU A 773 -22.33 -4.38 25.52
N ALA A 774 -22.46 -4.98 24.35
CA ALA A 774 -22.83 -4.26 23.15
C ALA A 774 -24.27 -3.70 23.24
N ALA A 775 -25.21 -4.51 23.66
CA ALA A 775 -26.61 -4.06 23.88
C ALA A 775 -26.70 -3.01 24.99
N ARG A 776 -25.93 -3.20 26.10
CA ARG A 776 -25.86 -2.23 27.20
C ARG A 776 -25.22 -0.92 26.77
N TRP A 777 -24.20 -0.96 25.86
CA TRP A 777 -23.60 0.22 25.25
C TRP A 777 -24.62 0.96 24.38
N ASP A 778 -25.32 0.27 23.48
CA ASP A 778 -26.30 0.89 22.59
C ASP A 778 -27.42 1.56 23.37
N TYR A 779 -27.85 0.96 24.49
CA TYR A 779 -28.80 1.56 25.41
C TYR A 779 -28.29 2.90 25.98
N VAL A 780 -27.06 2.92 26.53
CA VAL A 780 -26.55 4.18 27.13
C VAL A 780 -26.20 5.23 26.11
N ALA A 781 -25.83 4.82 24.91
CA ALA A 781 -25.56 5.74 23.78
C ALA A 781 -26.83 6.46 23.27
N ALA A 782 -28.00 5.85 23.49
CA ALA A 782 -29.32 6.42 23.14
C ALA A 782 -29.92 7.32 24.25
N LEU A 783 -29.34 7.31 25.45
CA LEU A 783 -29.87 8.13 26.56
C LEU A 783 -29.65 9.61 26.30
N PRO A 784 -30.59 10.48 26.72
CA PRO A 784 -30.43 11.93 26.64
C PRO A 784 -29.17 12.41 27.38
N GLU A 785 -28.50 13.38 26.79
CA GLU A 785 -27.35 14.03 27.43
C GLU A 785 -27.74 14.69 28.76
N LYS A 786 -26.93 14.51 29.78
CA LYS A 786 -27.14 15.10 31.10
C LYS A 786 -26.12 16.18 31.37
N LYS A 787 -26.55 17.25 32.04
CA LYS A 787 -25.62 18.26 32.50
C LYS A 787 -24.60 17.62 33.44
N ASN A 788 -23.32 17.82 33.14
CA ASN A 788 -22.23 17.29 33.95
C ASN A 788 -22.24 17.91 35.38
N PRO A 789 -22.44 17.11 36.45
CA PRO A 789 -22.45 17.61 37.82
C PRO A 789 -21.05 17.86 38.38
N PHE A 790 -19.99 17.49 37.65
CA PHE A 790 -18.62 17.57 38.13
C PHE A 790 -17.85 18.70 37.44
N ASN A 791 -16.74 19.12 38.05
CA ASN A 791 -15.85 20.11 37.41
C ASN A 791 -15.15 19.48 36.23
N LYS A 792 -15.49 19.93 35.01
CA LYS A 792 -14.93 19.44 33.74
C LYS A 792 -13.41 19.67 33.55
N LEU A 793 -12.78 20.49 34.39
CA LEU A 793 -11.34 20.73 34.38
C LEU A 793 -10.55 19.71 35.23
N THR A 794 -11.21 18.66 35.71
CA THR A 794 -10.58 17.55 36.42
C THR A 794 -10.60 16.29 35.57
N VAL A 795 -9.71 15.33 35.83
CA VAL A 795 -9.70 14.03 35.17
C VAL A 795 -11.05 13.34 35.27
N LYS A 796 -11.65 13.31 36.45
CA LYS A 796 -12.96 12.71 36.69
C LYS A 796 -14.06 13.43 35.92
N GLY A 797 -14.12 14.76 36.00
CA GLY A 797 -15.23 15.54 35.49
C GLY A 797 -15.15 15.68 33.96
N SER A 798 -13.94 15.78 33.36
CA SER A 798 -13.78 15.88 31.90
C SER A 798 -14.37 14.68 31.15
N GLN A 799 -14.37 13.50 31.77
CA GLN A 799 -14.84 12.28 31.11
C GLN A 799 -16.36 12.11 31.09
N PHE A 800 -17.12 12.97 31.81
CA PHE A 800 -18.57 13.08 31.68
C PHE A 800 -19.01 14.01 30.54
N GLU A 801 -18.07 14.78 29.96
CA GLU A 801 -18.34 15.48 28.71
C GLU A 801 -18.37 14.50 27.54
N LYS A 802 -19.28 14.71 26.60
CA LYS A 802 -19.40 13.86 25.40
C LYS A 802 -18.11 13.92 24.57
N PRO A 803 -17.47 12.80 24.26
CA PRO A 803 -16.36 12.82 23.34
C PRO A 803 -16.87 13.03 21.92
N LEU A 804 -16.37 14.07 21.23
CA LEU A 804 -16.63 14.33 19.83
C LEU A 804 -15.58 13.68 18.92
N PHE A 805 -14.68 12.92 19.49
CA PHE A 805 -13.70 12.06 18.83
C PHE A 805 -13.75 10.68 19.47
N GLU A 806 -14.12 9.67 18.68
CA GLU A 806 -14.33 8.30 19.16
C GLU A 806 -14.09 7.26 18.05
N PHE A 807 -13.78 6.03 18.44
CA PHE A 807 -13.66 4.84 17.59
C PHE A 807 -12.71 5.03 16.38
N SER A 808 -11.62 5.77 16.57
CA SER A 808 -10.66 6.07 15.51
C SER A 808 -9.96 4.82 14.99
N GLY A 809 -9.43 4.92 13.75
CA GLY A 809 -8.56 3.91 13.14
C GLY A 809 -7.12 3.90 13.67
N ALA A 810 -6.84 4.60 14.78
CA ALA A 810 -5.51 4.69 15.38
C ALA A 810 -5.05 3.37 16.01
N CYS A 811 -3.76 3.27 16.28
CA CYS A 811 -3.13 2.09 16.86
C CYS A 811 -3.72 1.70 18.21
N ALA A 812 -3.72 0.41 18.53
CA ALA A 812 -4.02 -0.07 19.86
C ALA A 812 -3.06 0.56 20.89
N GLY A 813 -3.61 1.26 21.89
CA GLY A 813 -2.79 1.97 22.88
C GLY A 813 -2.14 3.27 22.38
N CYS A 814 -2.66 3.88 21.30
CA CYS A 814 -2.17 5.15 20.77
C CYS A 814 -2.03 6.21 21.87
N GLY A 815 -0.89 6.89 21.92
CA GLY A 815 -0.60 7.95 22.90
C GLY A 815 -1.13 9.33 22.50
N GLU A 816 -1.51 9.54 21.25
CA GLU A 816 -1.99 10.82 20.71
C GLU A 816 -3.51 10.99 20.90
N THR A 817 -4.29 9.99 20.56
CA THR A 817 -5.76 10.07 20.50
C THR A 817 -6.46 10.38 21.82
N PRO A 818 -5.95 10.01 23.01
CA PRO A 818 -6.53 10.48 24.28
C PRO A 818 -6.48 12.01 24.44
N TYR A 819 -5.44 12.69 23.92
CA TYR A 819 -5.34 14.15 23.93
C TYR A 819 -6.36 14.79 22.99
N ILE A 820 -6.50 14.24 21.78
CA ILE A 820 -7.50 14.70 20.80
C ILE A 820 -8.90 14.58 21.41
N LYS A 821 -9.22 13.41 22.00
CA LYS A 821 -10.50 13.19 22.69
C LYS A 821 -10.73 14.22 23.78
N LEU A 822 -9.75 14.45 24.68
CA LEU A 822 -9.87 15.42 25.76
C LEU A 822 -10.09 16.84 25.25
N VAL A 823 -9.34 17.26 24.25
CA VAL A 823 -9.50 18.59 23.65
C VAL A 823 -10.90 18.75 23.06
N THR A 824 -11.43 17.73 22.38
CA THR A 824 -12.80 17.78 21.85
C THR A 824 -13.86 17.76 22.94
N GLN A 825 -13.65 17.04 24.05
CA GLN A 825 -14.55 17.07 25.21
C GLN A 825 -14.64 18.44 25.87
N LEU A 826 -13.55 19.21 25.90
CA LEU A 826 -13.47 20.51 26.57
C LEU A 826 -13.85 21.68 25.66
N PHE A 827 -13.57 21.60 24.37
CA PHE A 827 -13.61 22.72 23.43
C PHE A 827 -14.30 22.40 22.11
N GLY A 828 -14.75 21.16 21.87
CA GLY A 828 -15.24 20.70 20.57
C GLY A 828 -16.43 21.49 20.02
N ASP A 829 -17.25 22.06 20.91
CA ASP A 829 -18.39 22.91 20.59
C ASP A 829 -18.02 24.26 19.92
N ARG A 830 -16.73 24.63 19.94
CA ARG A 830 -16.24 25.93 19.45
C ARG A 830 -14.87 25.90 18.81
N MET A 831 -14.35 24.74 18.49
CA MET A 831 -13.02 24.59 17.88
C MET A 831 -13.12 24.36 16.37
N MET A 832 -12.17 24.92 15.63
CA MET A 832 -11.90 24.56 14.24
C MET A 832 -10.56 23.83 14.18
N ILE A 833 -10.48 22.79 13.35
CA ILE A 833 -9.32 21.92 13.28
C ILE A 833 -8.67 22.04 11.92
N ALA A 834 -7.37 22.39 11.94
CA ALA A 834 -6.50 22.29 10.79
C ALA A 834 -5.27 21.47 11.22
N ASN A 835 -4.95 20.41 10.51
CA ASN A 835 -3.85 19.53 10.84
C ASN A 835 -2.99 19.21 9.62
N SER A 836 -1.73 18.86 9.86
CA SER A 836 -0.83 18.42 8.82
C SER A 836 -1.05 16.94 8.47
N ALA A 837 -0.50 16.52 7.33
CA ALA A 837 -0.52 15.10 6.93
C ALA A 837 0.22 14.24 7.96
N GLY A 838 -0.24 12.99 8.14
CA GLY A 838 0.31 12.01 9.07
C GLY A 838 -0.80 11.26 9.81
N CYS A 839 -0.48 10.70 10.98
CA CYS A 839 -1.45 9.94 11.78
C CYS A 839 -2.67 10.78 12.17
N ALA A 840 -2.47 12.04 12.55
CA ALA A 840 -3.56 12.95 12.90
C ALA A 840 -4.55 13.11 11.74
N HIS A 841 -4.06 13.28 10.51
CA HIS A 841 -4.92 13.41 9.34
C HIS A 841 -5.55 12.06 8.93
N ALA A 842 -4.72 11.03 8.71
CA ALA A 842 -5.17 9.81 8.06
C ALA A 842 -6.07 8.92 8.92
N VAL A 843 -5.88 8.89 10.26
CA VAL A 843 -6.54 7.92 11.14
C VAL A 843 -7.19 8.53 12.38
N SER A 844 -6.99 9.81 12.66
CA SER A 844 -7.55 10.46 13.85
C SER A 844 -8.68 11.43 13.48
N TYR A 845 -8.40 12.48 12.75
CA TYR A 845 -9.39 13.53 12.49
C TYR A 845 -10.46 13.14 11.45
N THR A 846 -10.23 12.12 10.63
CA THR A 846 -11.26 11.58 9.72
C THR A 846 -12.51 11.07 10.46
N HIS A 847 -12.37 10.74 11.75
CA HIS A 847 -13.44 10.19 12.59
C HIS A 847 -14.01 11.19 13.58
N LEU A 848 -13.76 12.50 13.39
CA LEU A 848 -14.20 13.52 14.33
C LEU A 848 -15.67 13.89 14.15
N ARG A 849 -16.42 13.99 15.25
CA ARG A 849 -17.82 14.48 15.27
C ARG A 849 -17.93 15.99 15.52
N ALA A 850 -16.82 16.72 15.66
CA ALA A 850 -16.80 18.10 16.14
C ALA A 850 -17.55 19.14 15.28
N HIS A 851 -18.06 18.75 14.12
CA HIS A 851 -18.80 19.65 13.21
C HIS A 851 -20.29 19.29 13.07
N GLU A 852 -20.81 18.39 13.91
CA GLU A 852 -22.25 18.07 13.96
C GLU A 852 -23.07 19.11 14.74
N THR A 853 -22.51 20.23 15.11
CA THR A 853 -23.36 21.29 15.68
C THR A 853 -24.15 21.91 14.55
N ASP A 854 -25.42 21.57 14.50
CA ASP A 854 -26.42 22.33 13.79
C ASP A 854 -26.27 23.79 14.19
N SER A 855 -25.86 24.59 13.25
CA SER A 855 -26.00 26.02 13.33
C SER A 855 -27.25 26.41 12.59
#